data_98e5ddf94b627f0072ea41d56ba08d53
#
_entry.id   98e5ddf94b627f0072ea41d56ba08d53
#
_cell.length_a   1.000
_cell.length_b   1.000
_cell.length_c   1.000
_cell.angle_alpha   90.00
_cell.angle_beta   90.00
_cell.angle_gamma   90.00
#
_symmetry.space_group_name_H-M   'P 1'
#
loop_
_entity.id
_entity.type
_entity.pdbx_description
1 polymer ?
#
loop_
_entity_poly.entity_id
_entity_poly.type
_entity_poly.pdbx_seq_one_letter_code
_entity_poly.pdbx_strand_id
1 'polypeptide(L)'
;MKISYNWLKQYLNFDLAPAEVSELLTNTGLEVEGLEEIETLKGGLKGVVIGEVLSCEKHPNADKLKTTTVNVGAEEPLPIVCGAPNVAAGQKVLVATPGTTLYIEDKPLKIKKSKLRGEPSHGMICAEDELNLGSSHDGIMVLDPEAPVGKPAAEYFNIENDYVFEIGLTPNRTDAISHYGVARDLRAAMLRFGHSSVELSLPSVLSFNTQEVSLPVKVTIHEPEACYRYAGVSLSNVQVGPSPDWLQNRLRAVGLSPINNVVDVTNYVMLETGHPLHAFDAQKIQGQEIHVKYLPEGTAFTTLDEKERTLSAEDLMICDAQKGLVLAGVYGGLDSGVSPETTTVFLEAAHFNPVKVRKSAKYHTLSTDSSFRYERGVDPEMTLYALKRAALLLTECAEAKVASEIADEHPVKIENQEVSLSLQHMNEFIGQEIPQEEVYKILHWLDIKILAENGGKLHLEIPAYRHDVTREADVIEEVLRIYGFNAIETCSKMQISVAQQEKRGEAQYRAKLSKTLSGRGFLEMINNSLTKASYYQAHGFSADASIAMVNPLSQDLAVMRQDLLFGGLEAVAYNTKRQNSNLRFYEFGRHYHKTETKFKEGNYLGLWISGNQNLENWQQATQKSNFFTLKGEVIRLLATLGLNQVEEQATETAYFEEGLDLYVFKKKVGSLGRVSQDLLKDFDLDQAVYYASLDWDALVKWGQKQRLVMQDLPKYPQVRRDLALLLDKTVAYADLEKAALKAEKKLLKAVNLFDVYEGKNLPEGKKSYALSFILQDQQATLKDAAVDAAMERILKSFQKNFSAELR
;
A
#
# COMPACT_ATOMS: atom_id res chain seq x y z
N MET A 1 -4.33 13.74 1.07
CA MET A 1 -5.24 14.90 0.86
C MET A 1 -4.52 16.18 1.29
N LYS A 2 -4.68 17.29 0.52
CA LYS A 2 -4.03 18.57 0.86
C LYS A 2 -5.00 19.50 1.60
N ILE A 3 -4.57 20.06 2.71
CA ILE A 3 -5.33 20.95 3.59
C ILE A 3 -4.53 22.22 3.85
N SER A 4 -5.14 23.38 3.54
CA SER A 4 -4.53 24.67 3.75
C SER A 4 -4.69 25.15 5.20
N TYR A 5 -3.60 25.58 5.82
CA TYR A 5 -3.58 26.15 7.17
C TYR A 5 -4.39 27.46 7.26
N ASN A 6 -4.22 28.36 6.28
CA ASN A 6 -4.99 29.62 6.25
C ASN A 6 -6.49 29.38 6.02
N TRP A 7 -6.85 28.29 5.33
CA TRP A 7 -8.24 27.91 5.15
C TRP A 7 -8.84 27.31 6.43
N LEU A 8 -8.08 26.48 7.19
CA LEU A 8 -8.52 26.00 8.51
C LEU A 8 -8.83 27.14 9.48
N LYS A 9 -8.05 28.24 9.46
CA LYS A 9 -8.30 29.43 10.29
C LYS A 9 -9.61 30.14 10.00
N GLN A 10 -10.28 29.86 8.90
CA GLN A 10 -11.62 30.37 8.62
C GLN A 10 -12.72 29.68 9.47
N TYR A 11 -12.45 28.43 9.91
CA TYR A 11 -13.41 27.66 10.71
C TYR A 11 -13.07 27.65 12.19
N LEU A 12 -11.79 27.79 12.52
CA LEU A 12 -11.28 27.74 13.89
C LEU A 12 -10.45 28.98 14.20
N ASN A 13 -10.76 29.63 15.31
CA ASN A 13 -9.94 30.72 15.81
C ASN A 13 -8.79 30.14 16.66
N PHE A 14 -7.56 30.08 16.12
CA PHE A 14 -6.39 29.59 16.81
C PHE A 14 -5.10 30.31 16.37
N ASP A 15 -4.10 30.29 17.25
CA ASP A 15 -2.78 30.90 17.03
C ASP A 15 -1.65 29.89 17.27
N LEU A 16 -1.81 28.67 16.74
CA LEU A 16 -0.78 27.62 16.79
C LEU A 16 0.08 27.69 15.54
N ALA A 17 1.38 27.41 15.69
CA ALA A 17 2.25 27.29 14.53
C ALA A 17 1.86 26.08 13.65
N PRO A 18 2.13 26.12 12.32
CA PRO A 18 1.81 24.99 11.43
C PRO A 18 2.37 23.66 11.90
N ALA A 19 3.59 23.63 12.48
CA ALA A 19 4.20 22.42 13.02
C ALA A 19 3.42 21.83 14.22
N GLU A 20 2.88 22.69 15.10
CA GLU A 20 2.07 22.26 16.25
C GLU A 20 0.73 21.69 15.79
N VAL A 21 0.12 22.31 14.78
CA VAL A 21 -1.12 21.78 14.15
C VAL A 21 -0.87 20.42 13.52
N SER A 22 0.25 20.25 12.82
CA SER A 22 0.67 18.98 12.23
C SER A 22 0.80 17.87 13.29
N GLU A 23 1.41 18.18 14.44
CA GLU A 23 1.56 17.23 15.55
C GLU A 23 0.21 16.86 16.17
N LEU A 24 -0.67 17.83 16.39
CA LEU A 24 -2.02 17.58 16.93
C LEU A 24 -2.84 16.69 16.00
N LEU A 25 -2.84 16.95 14.69
CA LEU A 25 -3.56 16.16 13.70
C LEU A 25 -3.05 14.72 13.67
N THR A 26 -1.73 14.54 13.61
CA THR A 26 -1.12 13.22 13.60
C THR A 26 -1.44 12.43 14.88
N ASN A 27 -1.34 13.07 16.04
CA ASN A 27 -1.64 12.42 17.33
C ASN A 27 -3.11 12.02 17.49
N THR A 28 -4.03 12.61 16.74
CA THR A 28 -5.46 12.27 16.75
C THR A 28 -5.89 11.37 15.59
N GLY A 29 -4.93 10.84 14.80
CA GLY A 29 -5.17 9.86 13.76
C GLY A 29 -5.36 10.43 12.35
N LEU A 30 -5.10 11.73 12.15
CA LEU A 30 -4.99 12.36 10.84
C LEU A 30 -3.51 12.56 10.53
N GLU A 31 -2.82 11.49 10.09
CA GLU A 31 -1.38 11.48 9.85
C GLU A 31 -0.98 12.54 8.82
N VAL A 32 -0.17 13.51 9.23
CA VAL A 32 0.44 14.50 8.35
C VAL A 32 1.72 13.92 7.76
N GLU A 33 1.66 13.48 6.51
CA GLU A 33 2.79 12.91 5.76
C GLU A 33 3.76 13.98 5.25
N GLY A 34 3.28 15.22 5.08
CA GLY A 34 4.06 16.36 4.61
C GLY A 34 3.50 17.70 5.07
N LEU A 35 4.40 18.67 5.28
CA LEU A 35 4.09 20.06 5.56
C LEU A 35 4.90 20.93 4.61
N GLU A 36 4.22 21.64 3.71
CA GLU A 36 4.84 22.47 2.66
C GLU A 36 4.44 23.95 2.83
N GLU A 37 5.40 24.87 2.75
CA GLU A 37 5.12 26.30 2.64
C GLU A 37 4.83 26.64 1.17
N ILE A 38 3.64 27.14 0.88
CA ILE A 38 3.22 27.56 -0.45
C ILE A 38 3.31 29.06 -0.56
N GLU A 39 4.20 29.53 -1.38
CA GLU A 39 4.30 30.96 -1.72
C GLU A 39 3.28 31.28 -2.83
N THR A 40 2.37 32.21 -2.55
CA THR A 40 1.38 32.72 -3.53
C THR A 40 2.05 33.30 -4.76
N LEU A 41 3.16 33.98 -4.55
CA LEU A 41 4.09 34.45 -5.58
C LEU A 41 5.50 33.95 -5.24
N LYS A 42 6.21 33.41 -6.21
CA LYS A 42 7.55 32.86 -6.02
C LYS A 42 8.50 33.95 -5.49
N GLY A 43 9.07 33.69 -4.31
CA GLY A 43 9.88 34.67 -3.57
C GLY A 43 9.10 35.64 -2.70
N GLY A 44 7.74 35.58 -2.69
CA GLY A 44 6.85 36.31 -1.78
C GLY A 44 7.03 37.81 -1.78
N LEU A 45 7.56 38.42 -2.83
CA LEU A 45 7.97 39.84 -2.92
C LEU A 45 8.90 40.29 -1.78
N LYS A 46 9.66 39.39 -1.16
CA LYS A 46 10.61 39.71 -0.09
C LYS A 46 11.67 40.73 -0.58
N GLY A 47 11.72 41.90 0.10
CA GLY A 47 12.64 42.97 -0.26
C GLY A 47 12.13 43.91 -1.37
N VAL A 48 10.89 43.73 -1.85
CA VAL A 48 10.23 44.70 -2.72
C VAL A 48 9.38 45.64 -1.86
N VAL A 49 9.57 46.95 -2.05
CA VAL A 49 8.83 47.97 -1.29
C VAL A 49 8.21 49.01 -2.22
N ILE A 50 7.23 49.74 -1.73
CA ILE A 50 6.66 50.88 -2.44
C ILE A 50 7.65 52.07 -2.37
N GLY A 51 8.03 52.59 -3.51
CA GLY A 51 8.88 53.78 -3.60
C GLY A 51 8.20 54.94 -4.29
N GLU A 52 8.70 56.15 -4.03
CA GLU A 52 8.29 57.37 -4.74
C GLU A 52 9.47 57.92 -5.55
N VAL A 53 9.28 58.12 -6.82
CA VAL A 53 10.26 58.68 -7.72
C VAL A 53 10.35 60.20 -7.45
N LEU A 54 11.41 60.63 -6.76
CA LEU A 54 11.62 62.03 -6.40
C LEU A 54 12.14 62.84 -7.60
N SER A 55 13.05 62.26 -8.39
CA SER A 55 13.60 62.89 -9.60
C SER A 55 13.77 61.87 -10.72
N CYS A 56 13.60 62.33 -11.97
CA CYS A 56 13.75 61.51 -13.16
C CYS A 56 14.39 62.32 -14.28
N GLU A 57 15.66 62.03 -14.60
CA GLU A 57 16.47 62.77 -15.57
C GLU A 57 16.98 61.86 -16.68
N LYS A 58 17.37 62.43 -17.82
CA LYS A 58 17.97 61.65 -18.89
C LYS A 58 19.33 61.14 -18.52
N HIS A 59 19.60 59.88 -18.84
CA HIS A 59 20.93 59.31 -18.51
C HIS A 59 22.04 59.95 -19.33
N PRO A 60 23.16 60.42 -18.75
CA PRO A 60 24.19 61.17 -19.46
C PRO A 60 24.86 60.37 -20.60
N ASN A 61 24.95 59.09 -20.49
CA ASN A 61 25.67 58.19 -21.43
C ASN A 61 24.76 57.16 -22.15
N ALA A 62 23.42 57.36 -22.18
CA ALA A 62 22.53 56.39 -22.80
C ALA A 62 21.16 57.01 -23.15
N ASP A 63 20.77 56.95 -24.45
CA ASP A 63 19.55 57.59 -24.96
C ASP A 63 18.25 56.98 -24.45
N LYS A 64 18.26 55.69 -24.12
CA LYS A 64 17.05 54.91 -23.68
C LYS A 64 16.93 54.73 -22.16
N LEU A 65 17.93 55.26 -21.38
CA LEU A 65 17.92 55.13 -19.96
C LEU A 65 17.64 56.48 -19.28
N LYS A 66 17.04 56.38 -18.08
CA LYS A 66 16.82 57.54 -17.17
C LYS A 66 17.47 57.23 -15.84
N THR A 67 18.04 58.26 -15.20
CA THR A 67 18.55 58.23 -13.82
C THR A 67 17.42 58.74 -12.93
N THR A 68 17.11 57.96 -11.89
CA THR A 68 16.06 58.31 -10.93
C THR A 68 16.61 58.33 -9.51
N THR A 69 16.03 59.12 -8.67
CA THR A 69 16.21 59.11 -7.21
C THR A 69 14.91 58.68 -6.61
N VAL A 70 14.88 57.55 -5.89
CA VAL A 70 13.64 56.97 -5.40
C VAL A 70 13.66 56.91 -3.87
N ASN A 71 12.66 57.49 -3.24
CA ASN A 71 12.42 57.34 -1.80
C ASN A 71 11.73 56.00 -1.54
N VAL A 72 12.35 55.11 -0.80
CA VAL A 72 11.85 53.78 -0.41
C VAL A 72 11.50 53.71 1.08
N GLY A 73 11.36 54.88 1.75
CA GLY A 73 11.09 54.92 3.20
C GLY A 73 12.33 54.69 4.07
N ALA A 74 13.53 54.67 3.49
CA ALA A 74 14.84 54.62 4.19
C ALA A 74 15.36 56.05 4.46
N GLU A 75 16.42 56.16 5.31
CA GLU A 75 17.04 57.46 5.63
C GLU A 75 17.56 58.19 4.40
N GLU A 76 18.11 57.44 3.41
CA GLU A 76 18.60 58.00 2.16
C GLU A 76 17.83 57.44 0.95
N PRO A 77 17.42 58.27 -0.02
CA PRO A 77 16.81 57.82 -1.27
C PRO A 77 17.81 56.99 -2.10
N LEU A 78 17.29 56.03 -2.86
CA LEU A 78 18.10 55.14 -3.71
C LEU A 78 18.29 55.71 -5.11
N PRO A 79 19.56 55.85 -5.64
CA PRO A 79 19.79 56.12 -7.05
C PRO A 79 19.47 54.81 -7.85
N ILE A 80 18.59 54.91 -8.85
CA ILE A 80 18.22 53.78 -9.68
C ILE A 80 18.22 54.20 -11.15
N VAL A 81 18.86 53.44 -12.00
CA VAL A 81 18.80 53.61 -13.45
C VAL A 81 17.65 52.76 -14.00
N CYS A 82 16.69 53.40 -14.68
CA CYS A 82 15.50 52.75 -15.25
C CYS A 82 15.46 52.87 -16.77
N GLY A 83 15.13 51.76 -17.47
CA GLY A 83 14.96 51.72 -18.90
C GLY A 83 13.53 51.83 -19.39
N ALA A 84 12.54 51.86 -18.50
CA ALA A 84 11.15 51.89 -18.83
C ALA A 84 10.73 53.25 -19.42
N PRO A 85 9.91 53.29 -20.49
CA PRO A 85 9.51 54.54 -21.13
C PRO A 85 8.59 55.37 -20.24
N ASN A 86 7.78 54.77 -19.41
CA ASN A 86 6.71 55.37 -18.59
C ASN A 86 7.20 55.91 -17.23
N VAL A 87 8.51 55.76 -16.84
CA VAL A 87 8.97 56.29 -15.56
C VAL A 87 9.02 57.83 -15.55
N ALA A 88 8.48 58.44 -14.50
CA ALA A 88 8.44 59.88 -14.31
C ALA A 88 8.50 60.26 -12.83
N ALA A 89 8.97 61.51 -12.52
CA ALA A 89 8.96 62.01 -11.15
C ALA A 89 7.52 62.13 -10.61
N GLY A 90 7.36 61.91 -9.30
CA GLY A 90 6.06 61.91 -8.58
C GLY A 90 5.28 60.59 -8.60
N GLN A 91 5.72 59.59 -9.34
CA GLN A 91 5.10 58.29 -9.40
C GLN A 91 5.37 57.42 -8.17
N LYS A 92 4.36 56.68 -7.70
CA LYS A 92 4.52 55.58 -6.76
C LYS A 92 4.77 54.31 -7.57
N VAL A 93 5.82 53.58 -7.20
CA VAL A 93 6.35 52.46 -7.99
C VAL A 93 6.82 51.32 -7.06
N LEU A 94 6.94 50.10 -7.60
CA LEU A 94 7.51 48.96 -6.89
C LEU A 94 9.01 48.89 -7.08
N VAL A 95 9.76 48.82 -5.97
CA VAL A 95 11.24 48.87 -5.97
C VAL A 95 11.80 47.61 -5.32
N ALA A 96 12.49 46.79 -6.07
CA ALA A 96 13.34 45.72 -5.53
C ALA A 96 14.62 46.34 -4.97
N THR A 97 14.81 46.28 -3.63
CA THR A 97 15.99 46.81 -2.93
C THR A 97 17.22 45.92 -3.09
N PRO A 98 18.43 46.40 -2.83
CA PRO A 98 19.64 45.56 -2.89
C PRO A 98 19.57 44.38 -1.93
N GLY A 99 19.81 43.17 -2.43
CA GLY A 99 19.71 41.92 -1.68
C GLY A 99 18.45 41.09 -2.07
N THR A 100 17.44 41.72 -2.65
CA THR A 100 16.22 41.06 -3.16
C THR A 100 16.56 40.06 -4.24
N THR A 101 15.89 38.92 -4.25
CA THR A 101 15.87 37.96 -5.36
C THR A 101 14.52 37.97 -6.01
N LEU A 102 14.44 38.39 -7.27
CA LEU A 102 13.24 38.30 -8.11
C LEU A 102 13.28 36.98 -8.90
N TYR A 103 12.12 36.46 -9.28
CA TYR A 103 12.00 35.27 -10.13
C TYR A 103 11.29 35.63 -11.43
N ILE A 104 12.09 35.90 -12.46
CA ILE A 104 11.56 36.24 -13.80
C ILE A 104 11.63 34.98 -14.67
N GLU A 105 10.49 34.53 -15.22
CA GLU A 105 10.37 33.26 -15.94
C GLU A 105 11.01 32.08 -15.15
N ASP A 106 10.70 32.01 -13.86
CA ASP A 106 11.25 31.01 -12.93
C ASP A 106 12.76 31.07 -12.66
N LYS A 107 13.48 32.02 -13.25
CA LYS A 107 14.93 32.19 -13.06
C LYS A 107 15.22 33.23 -11.98
N PRO A 108 16.07 32.91 -11.00
CA PRO A 108 16.41 33.85 -9.96
C PRO A 108 17.29 35.00 -10.45
N LEU A 109 16.86 36.24 -10.23
CA LEU A 109 17.60 37.46 -10.47
C LEU A 109 17.93 38.17 -9.15
N LYS A 110 19.17 38.15 -8.72
CA LYS A 110 19.60 38.83 -7.48
C LYS A 110 19.93 40.29 -7.72
N ILE A 111 19.19 41.19 -7.11
CA ILE A 111 19.41 42.63 -7.18
C ILE A 111 20.61 43.02 -6.31
N LYS A 112 21.58 43.75 -6.91
CA LYS A 112 22.83 44.18 -6.25
C LYS A 112 23.02 45.65 -6.50
N LYS A 113 23.78 46.32 -5.60
CA LYS A 113 24.31 47.66 -5.89
C LYS A 113 25.25 47.55 -7.08
N SER A 114 24.93 48.29 -8.15
CA SER A 114 25.69 48.24 -9.40
C SER A 114 25.90 49.64 -10.00
N LYS A 115 26.68 49.72 -11.06
CA LYS A 115 26.79 50.92 -11.92
C LYS A 115 26.38 50.55 -13.32
N LEU A 116 25.41 51.28 -13.84
CA LEU A 116 24.93 51.06 -15.21
C LEU A 116 25.43 52.24 -16.10
N ARG A 117 26.32 51.92 -17.02
CA ARG A 117 26.97 52.92 -17.93
C ARG A 117 27.57 54.13 -17.22
N GLY A 118 28.14 53.92 -16.01
CA GLY A 118 28.82 54.90 -15.20
C GLY A 118 27.99 55.45 -14.05
N GLU A 119 26.63 55.41 -14.13
CA GLU A 119 25.76 55.91 -13.07
C GLU A 119 25.39 54.85 -12.05
N PRO A 120 25.31 55.20 -10.74
CA PRO A 120 24.92 54.25 -9.70
C PRO A 120 23.47 53.78 -9.84
N SER A 121 23.25 52.46 -9.64
CA SER A 121 21.93 51.88 -9.58
C SER A 121 21.86 50.91 -8.40
N HIS A 122 21.15 51.31 -7.36
CA HIS A 122 21.04 50.61 -6.09
C HIS A 122 19.66 50.04 -5.90
N GLY A 123 19.16 49.28 -6.89
CA GLY A 123 17.82 48.68 -6.90
C GLY A 123 17.30 48.56 -8.31
N MET A 124 16.05 48.09 -8.42
CA MET A 124 15.34 47.99 -9.67
C MET A 124 13.87 48.44 -9.48
N ILE A 125 13.40 49.33 -10.33
CA ILE A 125 11.98 49.65 -10.42
C ILE A 125 11.37 48.59 -11.34
N CYS A 126 10.33 47.90 -10.87
CA CYS A 126 9.84 46.66 -11.48
C CYS A 126 8.58 46.86 -12.31
N ALA A 127 8.44 46.06 -13.36
CA ALA A 127 7.23 45.83 -14.12
C ALA A 127 6.31 44.80 -13.43
N GLU A 128 5.08 44.65 -13.90
CA GLU A 128 4.12 43.65 -13.37
C GLU A 128 4.61 42.22 -13.55
N ASP A 129 5.08 41.91 -14.76
CA ASP A 129 5.55 40.55 -15.12
C ASP A 129 6.84 40.17 -14.37
N GLU A 130 7.72 41.16 -14.08
CA GLU A 130 8.95 40.94 -13.30
C GLU A 130 8.68 40.57 -11.84
N LEU A 131 7.49 40.91 -11.33
CA LEU A 131 7.01 40.60 -9.98
C LEU A 131 5.98 39.45 -9.95
N ASN A 132 5.62 38.90 -11.10
CA ASN A 132 4.52 37.94 -11.25
C ASN A 132 3.17 38.46 -10.74
N LEU A 133 2.96 39.79 -10.75
CA LEU A 133 1.69 40.44 -10.36
C LEU A 133 0.74 40.62 -11.53
N GLY A 134 1.21 40.50 -12.76
CA GLY A 134 0.44 40.61 -13.98
C GLY A 134 1.28 40.15 -15.18
N SER A 135 0.79 40.39 -16.40
CA SER A 135 1.45 39.99 -17.66
C SER A 135 2.00 41.14 -18.48
N SER A 136 1.82 42.41 -18.04
CA SER A 136 2.27 43.57 -18.78
C SER A 136 3.76 43.78 -18.64
N HIS A 137 4.46 43.94 -19.80
CA HIS A 137 5.86 44.35 -19.90
C HIS A 137 6.03 45.72 -20.58
N ASP A 138 4.96 46.51 -20.74
CA ASP A 138 4.98 47.78 -21.45
C ASP A 138 5.70 48.92 -20.72
N GLY A 139 6.10 48.66 -19.46
CA GLY A 139 6.85 49.60 -18.58
C GLY A 139 6.76 49.18 -17.12
N ILE A 140 7.20 50.09 -16.25
CA ILE A 140 7.13 49.83 -14.80
C ILE A 140 5.68 49.88 -14.32
N MET A 141 5.39 49.12 -13.26
CA MET A 141 4.11 49.17 -12.57
C MET A 141 3.99 50.46 -11.75
N VAL A 142 3.00 51.33 -12.14
CA VAL A 142 2.71 52.57 -11.43
C VAL A 142 1.52 52.33 -10.51
N LEU A 143 1.66 52.65 -9.22
CA LEU A 143 0.67 52.46 -8.19
C LEU A 143 -0.21 53.71 -8.03
N ASP A 144 -1.29 53.58 -7.24
CA ASP A 144 -2.10 54.68 -6.81
C ASP A 144 -1.24 55.76 -6.14
N PRO A 145 -1.49 57.09 -6.42
CA PRO A 145 -0.74 58.18 -5.81
C PRO A 145 -0.76 58.20 -4.28
N GLU A 146 -1.76 57.63 -3.65
CA GLU A 146 -1.89 57.49 -2.19
C GLU A 146 -1.17 56.26 -1.62
N ALA A 147 -0.52 55.45 -2.45
CA ALA A 147 0.18 54.26 -1.98
C ALA A 147 1.30 54.59 -0.96
N PRO A 148 1.34 53.92 0.21
CA PRO A 148 2.24 54.30 1.33
C PRO A 148 3.68 53.95 1.03
N VAL A 149 4.56 54.95 0.93
CA VAL A 149 5.97 54.79 0.67
C VAL A 149 6.67 54.01 1.81
N GLY A 150 7.53 53.08 1.44
CA GLY A 150 8.25 52.22 2.37
C GLY A 150 7.48 50.99 2.83
N LYS A 151 6.18 50.88 2.54
CA LYS A 151 5.41 49.67 2.86
C LYS A 151 5.92 48.50 2.03
N PRO A 152 6.11 47.28 2.62
CA PRO A 152 6.43 46.11 1.86
C PRO A 152 5.35 45.80 0.79
N ALA A 153 5.77 45.46 -0.43
CA ALA A 153 4.86 45.16 -1.53
C ALA A 153 3.93 43.99 -1.21
N ALA A 154 4.42 42.96 -0.54
CA ALA A 154 3.64 41.80 -0.11
C ALA A 154 2.44 42.21 0.78
N GLU A 155 2.62 43.15 1.71
CA GLU A 155 1.57 43.64 2.56
C GLU A 155 0.56 44.56 1.82
N TYR A 156 1.03 45.33 0.82
CA TYR A 156 0.18 46.17 0.00
C TYR A 156 -0.75 45.39 -0.90
N PHE A 157 -0.24 44.29 -1.50
CA PHE A 157 -1.00 43.40 -2.36
C PHE A 157 -1.66 42.24 -1.59
N ASN A 158 -1.60 42.23 -0.25
CA ASN A 158 -2.13 41.15 0.57
C ASN A 158 -1.61 39.75 0.13
N ILE A 159 -0.33 39.69 -0.19
CA ILE A 159 0.31 38.43 -0.55
C ILE A 159 0.56 37.64 0.74
N GLU A 160 -0.24 36.62 0.96
CA GLU A 160 -0.13 35.73 2.10
C GLU A 160 0.44 34.40 1.64
N ASN A 161 1.54 33.97 2.27
CA ASN A 161 1.99 32.60 2.14
C ASN A 161 1.04 31.69 2.92
N ASP A 162 0.92 30.46 2.46
CA ASP A 162 0.12 29.45 3.12
C ASP A 162 1.00 28.23 3.50
N TYR A 163 0.55 27.46 4.45
CA TYR A 163 1.12 26.15 4.75
C TYR A 163 0.09 25.09 4.39
N VAL A 164 0.56 24.03 3.73
CA VAL A 164 -0.32 22.94 3.28
C VAL A 164 0.12 21.65 3.95
N PHE A 165 -0.82 21.05 4.65
CA PHE A 165 -0.68 19.71 5.22
C PHE A 165 -1.06 18.67 4.17
N GLU A 166 -0.18 17.71 3.90
CA GLU A 166 -0.53 16.50 3.18
C GLU A 166 -0.96 15.45 4.19
N ILE A 167 -2.26 15.13 4.22
CA ILE A 167 -2.84 14.19 5.19
C ILE A 167 -3.14 12.85 4.52
N GLY A 168 -2.56 11.79 5.06
CA GLY A 168 -2.87 10.39 4.72
C GLY A 168 -4.15 9.95 5.42
N LEU A 169 -5.28 9.96 4.68
CA LEU A 169 -6.56 9.52 5.24
C LEU A 169 -6.76 8.02 5.08
N THR A 170 -7.09 7.35 6.18
CA THR A 170 -7.59 5.98 6.13
C THR A 170 -8.99 5.94 5.51
N PRO A 171 -9.37 4.86 4.82
CA PRO A 171 -10.65 4.78 4.08
C PRO A 171 -11.91 4.97 4.93
N ASN A 172 -11.84 4.74 6.25
CA ASN A 172 -12.94 4.92 7.19
C ASN A 172 -13.16 6.38 7.61
N ARG A 173 -12.13 7.25 7.52
CA ARG A 173 -12.19 8.64 7.99
C ARG A 173 -12.73 9.60 6.93
N THR A 174 -13.92 9.29 6.40
CA THR A 174 -14.63 10.10 5.40
C THR A 174 -15.15 11.44 5.96
N ASP A 175 -15.36 11.48 7.27
CA ASP A 175 -15.69 12.69 8.03
C ASP A 175 -14.63 13.79 7.90
N ALA A 176 -13.36 13.41 7.70
CA ALA A 176 -12.21 14.29 7.61
C ALA A 176 -11.76 14.59 6.16
N ILE A 177 -12.56 14.23 5.14
CA ILE A 177 -12.21 14.41 3.71
C ILE A 177 -12.39 15.84 3.19
N SER A 178 -12.37 16.82 4.07
CA SER A 178 -12.59 18.24 3.79
C SER A 178 -11.86 19.12 4.81
N HIS A 179 -11.74 20.41 4.51
CA HIS A 179 -11.19 21.39 5.45
C HIS A 179 -12.03 21.49 6.72
N TYR A 180 -13.36 21.51 6.60
CA TYR A 180 -14.26 21.54 7.74
C TYR A 180 -14.19 20.26 8.59
N GLY A 181 -14.08 19.09 7.94
CA GLY A 181 -13.93 17.82 8.65
C GLY A 181 -12.63 17.75 9.45
N VAL A 182 -11.51 18.18 8.85
CA VAL A 182 -10.23 18.29 9.57
C VAL A 182 -10.31 19.31 10.70
N ALA A 183 -11.02 20.43 10.50
CA ALA A 183 -11.23 21.43 11.55
C ALA A 183 -12.02 20.88 12.74
N ARG A 184 -13.00 19.99 12.52
CA ARG A 184 -13.72 19.28 13.63
C ARG A 184 -12.76 18.46 14.50
N ASP A 185 -11.89 17.65 13.89
CA ASP A 185 -10.92 16.87 14.63
C ASP A 185 -9.87 17.75 15.33
N LEU A 186 -9.36 18.76 14.63
CA LEU A 186 -8.40 19.70 15.22
C LEU A 186 -9.00 20.42 16.44
N ARG A 187 -10.28 20.83 16.38
CA ARG A 187 -10.99 21.39 17.53
C ARG A 187 -10.99 20.44 18.73
N ALA A 188 -11.37 19.19 18.51
CA ALA A 188 -11.40 18.20 19.59
C ALA A 188 -10.01 17.99 20.21
N ALA A 189 -8.96 17.90 19.37
CA ALA A 189 -7.58 17.83 19.80
C ALA A 189 -7.17 19.05 20.63
N MET A 190 -7.45 20.27 20.15
CA MET A 190 -7.10 21.51 20.83
C MET A 190 -7.79 21.63 22.18
N LEU A 191 -9.08 21.30 22.28
CA LEU A 191 -9.84 21.32 23.53
C LEU A 191 -9.27 20.33 24.55
N ARG A 192 -8.80 19.15 24.11
CA ARG A 192 -8.14 18.16 24.97
C ARG A 192 -6.82 18.68 25.55
N PHE A 193 -6.05 19.44 24.77
CA PHE A 193 -4.75 19.94 25.19
C PHE A 193 -4.79 21.35 25.79
N GLY A 194 -5.98 21.84 26.20
CA GLY A 194 -6.14 23.01 27.06
C GLY A 194 -6.45 24.34 26.34
N HIS A 195 -6.70 24.32 25.03
CA HIS A 195 -7.11 25.51 24.27
C HIS A 195 -8.63 25.72 24.39
N SER A 196 -9.08 26.24 25.53
CA SER A 196 -10.51 26.31 25.94
C SER A 196 -11.39 27.29 25.15
N SER A 197 -10.83 28.15 24.29
CA SER A 197 -11.55 29.20 23.58
C SER A 197 -11.74 28.93 22.07
N VAL A 198 -11.62 27.66 21.65
CA VAL A 198 -11.70 27.29 20.23
C VAL A 198 -13.15 27.00 19.86
N GLU A 199 -13.71 27.85 19.00
CA GLU A 199 -15.04 27.65 18.44
C GLU A 199 -14.94 27.24 16.98
N LEU A 200 -15.70 26.22 16.58
CA LEU A 200 -15.84 25.77 15.21
C LEU A 200 -17.07 26.43 14.58
N SER A 201 -16.89 27.08 13.44
CA SER A 201 -18.00 27.74 12.73
C SER A 201 -17.92 27.48 11.22
N LEU A 202 -19.09 27.27 10.62
CA LEU A 202 -19.23 27.27 9.16
C LEU A 202 -19.72 28.66 8.70
N PRO A 203 -19.35 29.11 7.48
CA PRO A 203 -19.92 30.31 6.88
C PRO A 203 -21.43 30.23 6.83
N SER A 204 -22.10 31.33 7.22
CA SER A 204 -23.55 31.36 7.28
C SER A 204 -24.20 31.27 5.90
N VAL A 205 -25.20 30.41 5.76
CA VAL A 205 -26.05 30.32 4.55
C VAL A 205 -27.45 30.89 4.78
N LEU A 206 -27.65 31.61 5.87
CA LEU A 206 -28.98 32.23 6.23
C LEU A 206 -29.43 33.34 5.27
N SER A 207 -28.50 33.95 4.54
CA SER A 207 -28.80 34.95 3.52
C SER A 207 -29.32 34.34 2.21
N PHE A 208 -29.29 33.01 2.08
CA PHE A 208 -29.86 32.36 0.90
C PHE A 208 -31.35 32.60 0.82
N ASN A 209 -31.79 33.19 -0.29
CA ASN A 209 -33.19 33.42 -0.61
C ASN A 209 -33.43 33.30 -2.10
N THR A 210 -34.64 32.93 -2.48
CA THR A 210 -35.07 32.89 -3.87
C THR A 210 -35.37 34.31 -4.31
N GLN A 211 -34.65 34.80 -5.32
CA GLN A 211 -34.79 36.16 -5.84
C GLN A 211 -35.84 36.25 -6.92
N GLU A 212 -36.00 35.18 -7.72
CA GLU A 212 -37.01 35.06 -8.75
C GLU A 212 -37.38 33.58 -8.97
N VAL A 213 -38.53 33.29 -9.55
CA VAL A 213 -38.95 31.93 -9.93
C VAL A 213 -39.16 31.90 -11.45
N SER A 214 -38.03 31.93 -12.18
CA SER A 214 -38.04 31.99 -13.65
C SER A 214 -37.58 30.70 -14.31
N LEU A 215 -36.85 29.81 -13.57
CA LEU A 215 -36.24 28.62 -14.11
C LEU A 215 -36.49 27.39 -13.20
N PRO A 216 -37.76 26.98 -12.96
CA PRO A 216 -38.02 25.81 -12.14
C PRO A 216 -37.59 24.54 -12.88
N VAL A 217 -36.85 23.67 -12.21
CA VAL A 217 -36.48 22.33 -12.71
C VAL A 217 -37.11 21.31 -11.78
N LYS A 218 -37.87 20.37 -12.36
CA LYS A 218 -38.48 19.28 -11.59
C LYS A 218 -37.49 18.14 -11.44
N VAL A 219 -37.34 17.63 -10.23
CA VAL A 219 -36.50 16.46 -9.94
C VAL A 219 -37.37 15.23 -9.65
N THR A 220 -36.98 14.09 -10.13
CA THR A 220 -37.62 12.79 -9.84
C THR A 220 -36.58 11.71 -9.64
N ILE A 221 -36.56 11.11 -8.45
CA ILE A 221 -35.70 9.95 -8.15
C ILE A 221 -36.52 8.69 -8.45
N HIS A 222 -36.08 7.90 -9.44
CA HIS A 222 -36.71 6.62 -9.77
C HIS A 222 -36.12 5.46 -8.96
N GLU A 223 -34.86 5.63 -8.48
CA GLU A 223 -34.09 4.60 -7.78
C GLU A 223 -33.69 5.03 -6.36
N PRO A 224 -34.60 4.98 -5.39
CA PRO A 224 -34.35 5.47 -4.01
C PRO A 224 -33.21 4.72 -3.29
N GLU A 225 -32.98 3.44 -3.63
CA GLU A 225 -31.87 2.66 -3.05
C GLU A 225 -30.49 3.07 -3.59
N ALA A 226 -30.44 3.76 -4.73
CA ALA A 226 -29.22 4.22 -5.35
C ALA A 226 -28.96 5.72 -5.14
N CYS A 227 -30.04 6.51 -4.98
CA CYS A 227 -29.95 7.93 -4.67
C CYS A 227 -30.88 8.24 -3.48
N TYR A 228 -30.29 8.55 -2.33
CA TYR A 228 -31.00 8.79 -1.08
C TYR A 228 -31.60 10.20 -1.00
N ARG A 229 -30.92 11.18 -1.60
CA ARG A 229 -31.36 12.57 -1.70
C ARG A 229 -30.79 13.20 -2.95
N TYR A 230 -31.58 14.05 -3.59
CA TYR A 230 -31.14 14.90 -4.68
C TYR A 230 -31.72 16.28 -4.50
N ALA A 231 -30.85 17.28 -4.37
CA ALA A 231 -31.25 18.67 -4.24
C ALA A 231 -30.66 19.49 -5.40
N GLY A 232 -31.44 20.42 -5.92
CA GLY A 232 -31.00 21.31 -6.99
C GLY A 232 -31.61 22.67 -6.93
N VAL A 233 -30.91 23.66 -7.48
CA VAL A 233 -31.39 25.03 -7.58
C VAL A 233 -30.92 25.66 -8.88
N SER A 234 -31.82 26.45 -9.54
CA SER A 234 -31.46 27.17 -10.76
C SER A 234 -30.99 28.59 -10.44
N LEU A 235 -30.01 29.03 -11.20
CA LEU A 235 -29.40 30.36 -11.13
C LEU A 235 -29.50 31.02 -12.52
N SER A 236 -29.89 32.26 -12.55
CA SER A 236 -29.96 33.12 -13.74
C SER A 236 -28.85 34.18 -13.73
N ASN A 237 -28.70 34.91 -14.83
CA ASN A 237 -27.75 35.99 -14.99
C ASN A 237 -26.28 35.60 -14.64
N VAL A 238 -25.93 34.35 -14.87
CA VAL A 238 -24.57 33.85 -14.59
C VAL A 238 -23.59 34.42 -15.59
N GLN A 239 -22.54 35.06 -15.11
CA GLN A 239 -21.44 35.53 -15.94
C GLN A 239 -20.24 34.60 -15.74
N VAL A 240 -20.03 33.69 -16.69
CA VAL A 240 -18.91 32.76 -16.65
C VAL A 240 -17.61 33.47 -17.04
N GLY A 241 -16.62 33.45 -16.17
CA GLY A 241 -15.36 34.14 -16.35
C GLY A 241 -14.28 33.61 -15.38
N PRO A 242 -13.11 34.25 -15.32
CA PRO A 242 -12.08 33.89 -14.35
C PRO A 242 -12.58 34.05 -12.91
N SER A 243 -12.21 33.16 -12.03
CA SER A 243 -12.50 33.28 -10.59
C SER A 243 -11.74 34.45 -9.95
N PRO A 244 -12.29 35.06 -8.87
CA PRO A 244 -11.54 36.00 -8.06
C PRO A 244 -10.23 35.42 -7.53
N ASP A 245 -9.20 36.24 -7.32
CA ASP A 245 -7.87 35.84 -6.93
C ASP A 245 -7.84 34.99 -5.65
N TRP A 246 -8.65 35.37 -4.66
CA TRP A 246 -8.73 34.62 -3.41
C TRP A 246 -9.19 33.17 -3.63
N LEU A 247 -10.14 32.93 -4.54
CA LEU A 247 -10.63 31.59 -4.87
C LEU A 247 -9.57 30.80 -5.66
N GLN A 248 -8.97 31.44 -6.66
CA GLN A 248 -7.89 30.82 -7.43
C GLN A 248 -6.71 30.41 -6.52
N ASN A 249 -6.29 31.30 -5.60
CA ASN A 249 -5.17 31.04 -4.69
C ASN A 249 -5.47 29.88 -3.73
N ARG A 250 -6.70 29.77 -3.22
CA ARG A 250 -7.13 28.64 -2.38
C ARG A 250 -7.06 27.31 -3.12
N LEU A 251 -7.56 27.27 -4.36
CA LEU A 251 -7.54 26.06 -5.17
C LEU A 251 -6.10 25.67 -5.55
N ARG A 252 -5.27 26.64 -5.97
CA ARG A 252 -3.86 26.39 -6.29
C ARG A 252 -3.07 25.86 -5.09
N ALA A 253 -3.32 26.42 -3.91
CA ALA A 253 -2.64 25.96 -2.68
C ALA A 253 -2.84 24.46 -2.43
N VAL A 254 -4.02 23.93 -2.73
CA VAL A 254 -4.32 22.50 -2.57
C VAL A 254 -4.08 21.67 -3.85
N GLY A 255 -3.48 22.28 -4.89
CA GLY A 255 -3.05 21.60 -6.10
C GLY A 255 -4.09 21.51 -7.22
N LEU A 256 -5.20 22.26 -7.14
CA LEU A 256 -6.18 22.34 -8.22
C LEU A 256 -5.90 23.55 -9.13
N SER A 257 -6.00 23.33 -10.43
CA SER A 257 -5.92 24.42 -11.44
C SER A 257 -7.28 25.07 -11.58
N PRO A 258 -7.40 26.40 -11.41
CA PRO A 258 -8.63 27.14 -11.68
C PRO A 258 -9.07 26.99 -13.14
N ILE A 259 -10.38 26.89 -13.37
CA ILE A 259 -10.99 26.72 -14.70
C ILE A 259 -11.86 27.92 -15.02
N ASN A 260 -12.93 28.11 -14.27
CA ASN A 260 -13.82 29.27 -14.33
C ASN A 260 -14.58 29.40 -12.99
N ASN A 261 -15.16 30.56 -12.75
CA ASN A 261 -15.82 30.86 -11.49
C ASN A 261 -16.94 29.89 -11.09
N VAL A 262 -17.63 29.26 -12.04
CA VAL A 262 -18.71 28.30 -11.73
C VAL A 262 -18.09 26.95 -11.27
N VAL A 263 -17.18 26.38 -12.03
CA VAL A 263 -16.52 25.09 -11.69
C VAL A 263 -15.66 25.25 -10.44
N ASP A 264 -14.95 26.36 -10.32
CA ASP A 264 -14.08 26.63 -9.18
C ASP A 264 -14.86 26.76 -7.87
N VAL A 265 -16.05 27.37 -7.89
CA VAL A 265 -16.96 27.41 -6.73
C VAL A 265 -17.41 26.01 -6.34
N THR A 266 -17.78 25.14 -7.30
CA THR A 266 -18.16 23.76 -6.97
C THR A 266 -17.00 22.97 -6.36
N ASN A 267 -15.78 23.12 -6.90
CA ASN A 267 -14.57 22.51 -6.35
C ASN A 267 -14.23 23.06 -4.95
N TYR A 268 -14.35 24.37 -4.77
CA TYR A 268 -14.10 25.01 -3.47
C TYR A 268 -15.04 24.46 -2.40
N VAL A 269 -16.36 24.42 -2.66
CA VAL A 269 -17.34 23.93 -1.67
C VAL A 269 -17.17 22.43 -1.41
N MET A 270 -16.80 21.65 -2.41
CA MET A 270 -16.45 20.24 -2.22
C MET A 270 -15.24 20.07 -1.28
N LEU A 271 -14.19 20.86 -1.44
CA LEU A 271 -13.02 20.85 -0.56
C LEU A 271 -13.31 21.45 0.83
N GLU A 272 -14.24 22.41 0.89
CA GLU A 272 -14.70 23.02 2.12
C GLU A 272 -15.46 22.04 3.00
N THR A 273 -16.44 21.32 2.42
CA THR A 273 -17.46 20.55 3.13
C THR A 273 -17.33 19.04 2.99
N GLY A 274 -16.57 18.56 2.00
CA GLY A 274 -16.51 17.14 1.64
C GLY A 274 -17.68 16.69 0.76
N HIS A 275 -18.59 17.59 0.37
CA HIS A 275 -19.79 17.25 -0.40
C HIS A 275 -19.61 17.70 -1.86
N PRO A 276 -19.52 16.77 -2.83
CA PRO A 276 -19.39 17.13 -4.24
C PRO A 276 -20.64 17.79 -4.79
N LEU A 277 -20.44 18.73 -5.69
CA LEU A 277 -21.51 19.42 -6.44
C LEU A 277 -21.27 19.28 -7.94
N HIS A 278 -22.35 19.43 -8.72
CA HIS A 278 -22.26 19.53 -10.16
C HIS A 278 -23.06 20.74 -10.69
N ALA A 279 -22.53 21.37 -11.72
CA ALA A 279 -23.17 22.51 -12.37
C ALA A 279 -23.51 22.17 -13.83
N PHE A 280 -24.79 22.24 -14.17
CA PHE A 280 -25.29 22.07 -15.53
C PHE A 280 -25.55 23.43 -16.18
N ASP A 281 -25.38 23.55 -17.47
CA ASP A 281 -25.99 24.56 -18.26
C ASP A 281 -27.51 24.28 -18.31
N ALA A 282 -28.31 25.12 -17.61
CA ALA A 282 -29.75 24.91 -17.48
C ALA A 282 -30.50 24.93 -18.83
N GLN A 283 -29.95 25.62 -19.85
CA GLN A 283 -30.55 25.66 -21.20
C GLN A 283 -30.42 24.34 -21.94
N LYS A 284 -29.44 23.50 -21.53
CA LYS A 284 -29.18 22.20 -22.13
C LYS A 284 -30.03 21.07 -21.49
N ILE A 285 -30.75 21.34 -20.39
CA ILE A 285 -31.64 20.38 -19.74
C ILE A 285 -32.98 20.36 -20.46
N GLN A 286 -33.21 19.32 -21.25
CA GLN A 286 -34.44 19.17 -22.04
C GLN A 286 -35.64 18.88 -21.14
N GLY A 287 -36.74 19.59 -21.36
CA GLY A 287 -37.99 19.45 -20.60
C GLY A 287 -37.97 20.09 -19.22
N GLN A 288 -36.87 20.73 -18.80
CA GLN A 288 -36.71 21.29 -17.45
C GLN A 288 -36.96 20.23 -16.35
N GLU A 289 -36.55 18.99 -16.62
CA GLU A 289 -36.74 17.86 -15.71
C GLU A 289 -35.41 17.11 -15.54
N ILE A 290 -35.18 16.66 -14.32
CA ILE A 290 -34.09 15.76 -13.93
C ILE A 290 -34.67 14.45 -13.44
N HIS A 291 -34.18 13.37 -14.03
CA HIS A 291 -34.55 12.00 -13.68
C HIS A 291 -33.30 11.22 -13.22
N VAL A 292 -33.28 10.75 -11.99
CA VAL A 292 -32.23 9.88 -11.49
C VAL A 292 -32.68 8.43 -11.66
N LYS A 293 -32.06 7.72 -12.64
CA LYS A 293 -32.50 6.37 -13.07
C LYS A 293 -31.38 5.57 -13.71
N TYR A 294 -31.58 4.26 -13.84
CA TYR A 294 -30.74 3.43 -14.71
C TYR A 294 -31.15 3.55 -16.16
N LEU A 295 -30.17 3.43 -17.07
CA LEU A 295 -30.39 3.32 -18.51
C LEU A 295 -30.18 1.88 -18.98
N PRO A 296 -30.68 1.48 -20.16
CA PRO A 296 -30.43 0.14 -20.72
C PRO A 296 -28.93 -0.16 -20.83
N GLU A 297 -28.56 -1.41 -20.55
CA GLU A 297 -27.20 -1.90 -20.78
C GLU A 297 -26.75 -1.69 -22.22
N GLY A 298 -25.52 -1.30 -22.42
CA GLY A 298 -24.97 -1.02 -23.75
C GLY A 298 -25.25 0.38 -24.27
N THR A 299 -25.97 1.24 -23.54
CA THR A 299 -26.17 2.64 -23.93
C THR A 299 -24.83 3.37 -24.05
N ALA A 300 -24.58 4.04 -25.17
CA ALA A 300 -23.39 4.88 -25.36
C ALA A 300 -23.52 6.20 -24.61
N PHE A 301 -22.45 6.62 -23.92
CA PHE A 301 -22.39 7.86 -23.17
C PHE A 301 -21.00 8.48 -23.31
N THR A 302 -20.95 9.75 -23.74
CA THR A 302 -19.69 10.50 -23.88
C THR A 302 -19.43 11.35 -22.65
N THR A 303 -18.32 11.13 -21.98
CA THR A 303 -17.89 11.85 -20.77
C THR A 303 -17.09 13.11 -21.10
N LEU A 304 -16.89 13.99 -20.08
CA LEU A 304 -16.14 15.26 -20.21
C LEU A 304 -14.70 15.10 -20.73
N ASP A 305 -14.10 13.92 -20.62
CA ASP A 305 -12.80 13.60 -21.22
C ASP A 305 -12.87 13.17 -22.70
N GLU A 306 -14.01 13.46 -23.36
CA GLU A 306 -14.29 13.15 -24.77
C GLU A 306 -14.26 11.66 -25.13
N LYS A 307 -14.34 10.77 -24.13
CA LYS A 307 -14.35 9.33 -24.34
C LYS A 307 -15.77 8.79 -24.35
N GLU A 308 -16.08 7.99 -25.38
CA GLU A 308 -17.30 7.21 -25.43
C GLU A 308 -17.18 6.00 -24.52
N ARG A 309 -18.18 5.81 -23.65
CA ARG A 309 -18.28 4.70 -22.70
C ARG A 309 -19.56 3.93 -22.93
N THR A 310 -19.51 2.63 -22.67
CA THR A 310 -20.68 1.76 -22.74
C THR A 310 -21.22 1.55 -21.32
N LEU A 311 -22.46 1.97 -21.08
CA LEU A 311 -23.07 1.86 -19.75
C LEU A 311 -23.39 0.43 -19.38
N SER A 312 -23.18 0.10 -18.11
CA SER A 312 -23.69 -1.12 -17.45
C SER A 312 -25.15 -0.91 -17.01
N ALA A 313 -25.90 -2.00 -16.85
CA ALA A 313 -27.25 -1.96 -16.30
C ALA A 313 -27.32 -1.45 -14.84
N GLU A 314 -26.19 -1.43 -14.11
CA GLU A 314 -26.08 -0.92 -12.72
C GLU A 314 -25.56 0.53 -12.64
N ASP A 315 -25.30 1.20 -13.77
CA ASP A 315 -24.82 2.58 -13.80
C ASP A 315 -25.97 3.55 -13.57
N LEU A 316 -25.95 4.19 -12.40
CA LEU A 316 -26.92 5.22 -12.08
C LEU A 316 -26.62 6.48 -12.90
N MET A 317 -27.63 7.01 -13.57
CA MET A 317 -27.50 8.18 -14.43
C MET A 317 -28.42 9.32 -13.96
N ILE A 318 -27.92 10.53 -14.07
CA ILE A 318 -28.72 11.74 -14.03
C ILE A 318 -29.10 12.06 -15.47
N CYS A 319 -30.38 12.07 -15.76
CA CYS A 319 -30.93 12.25 -17.10
C CYS A 319 -31.84 13.50 -17.15
N ASP A 320 -32.02 14.08 -18.32
CA ASP A 320 -33.14 14.97 -18.63
C ASP A 320 -34.33 14.18 -19.20
N ALA A 321 -35.28 14.85 -19.82
CA ALA A 321 -36.43 14.21 -20.46
C ALA A 321 -36.06 13.29 -21.64
N GLN A 322 -34.84 13.42 -22.22
CA GLN A 322 -34.45 12.76 -23.47
C GLN A 322 -33.22 11.87 -23.33
N LYS A 323 -32.20 12.30 -22.61
CA LYS A 323 -30.89 11.62 -22.55
C LYS A 323 -30.23 11.63 -21.17
N GLY A 324 -29.16 10.81 -21.02
CA GLY A 324 -28.27 10.87 -19.88
C GLY A 324 -27.35 12.09 -19.91
N LEU A 325 -27.19 12.76 -18.77
CA LEU A 325 -26.38 13.98 -18.62
C LEU A 325 -25.11 13.71 -17.82
N VAL A 326 -25.18 12.87 -16.77
CA VAL A 326 -24.06 12.60 -15.84
C VAL A 326 -24.10 11.14 -15.39
N LEU A 327 -22.94 10.50 -15.29
CA LEU A 327 -22.79 9.26 -14.55
C LEU A 327 -22.74 9.62 -13.05
N ALA A 328 -23.84 9.36 -12.36
CA ALA A 328 -24.14 9.88 -11.03
C ALA A 328 -23.01 9.66 -10.01
N GLY A 329 -22.52 10.75 -9.44
CA GLY A 329 -21.42 10.74 -8.46
C GLY A 329 -20.04 10.38 -9.00
N VAL A 330 -19.89 10.11 -10.30
CA VAL A 330 -18.65 9.67 -10.92
C VAL A 330 -18.10 10.72 -11.88
N TYR A 331 -18.83 11.01 -12.99
CA TYR A 331 -18.28 11.89 -14.01
C TYR A 331 -19.35 12.55 -14.87
N GLY A 332 -19.16 13.83 -15.19
CA GLY A 332 -20.06 14.60 -16.05
C GLY A 332 -20.03 14.17 -17.52
N GLY A 333 -21.15 14.40 -18.21
CA GLY A 333 -21.22 14.23 -19.67
C GLY A 333 -20.79 15.49 -20.42
N LEU A 334 -20.28 15.30 -21.63
CA LEU A 334 -19.71 16.35 -22.47
C LEU A 334 -20.74 17.45 -22.81
N ASP A 335 -21.97 17.06 -23.12
CA ASP A 335 -22.98 17.98 -23.67
C ASP A 335 -23.67 18.88 -22.65
N SER A 336 -23.61 18.55 -21.35
CA SER A 336 -24.38 19.21 -20.29
C SER A 336 -23.58 20.23 -19.51
N GLY A 337 -22.28 20.31 -19.74
CA GLY A 337 -21.36 21.17 -18.99
C GLY A 337 -21.52 22.65 -19.25
N VAL A 338 -21.02 23.44 -18.30
CA VAL A 338 -20.94 24.92 -18.36
C VAL A 338 -19.89 25.33 -19.40
N SER A 339 -20.21 26.33 -20.20
CA SER A 339 -19.33 26.95 -21.21
C SER A 339 -19.24 28.47 -20.98
N PRO A 340 -18.34 29.20 -21.66
CA PRO A 340 -18.27 30.68 -21.55
C PRO A 340 -19.54 31.39 -21.95
N GLU A 341 -20.41 30.76 -22.75
CA GLU A 341 -21.69 31.33 -23.21
C GLU A 341 -22.85 31.01 -22.25
N THR A 342 -22.63 30.19 -21.23
CA THR A 342 -23.65 29.78 -20.27
C THR A 342 -24.11 31.01 -19.43
N THR A 343 -25.41 31.29 -19.43
CA THR A 343 -26.02 32.40 -18.66
C THR A 343 -26.98 31.91 -17.58
N THR A 344 -27.31 30.64 -17.57
CA THR A 344 -28.17 29.98 -16.57
C THR A 344 -27.56 28.65 -16.15
N VAL A 345 -27.53 28.43 -14.85
CA VAL A 345 -26.94 27.21 -14.26
C VAL A 345 -27.98 26.50 -13.40
N PHE A 346 -28.06 25.16 -13.54
CA PHE A 346 -28.71 24.30 -12.57
C PHE A 346 -27.62 23.66 -11.71
N LEU A 347 -27.64 23.97 -10.43
CA LEU A 347 -26.65 23.46 -9.47
C LEU A 347 -27.24 22.28 -8.73
N GLU A 348 -26.45 21.19 -8.65
CA GLU A 348 -26.80 19.92 -8.03
C GLU A 348 -25.96 19.66 -6.77
N ALA A 349 -26.62 19.14 -5.73
CA ALA A 349 -25.99 18.43 -4.62
C ALA A 349 -26.81 17.17 -4.30
N ALA A 350 -26.18 16.03 -4.22
CA ALA A 350 -26.88 14.75 -4.06
C ALA A 350 -26.21 13.84 -3.02
N HIS A 351 -26.97 12.87 -2.52
CA HIS A 351 -26.45 11.81 -1.67
C HIS A 351 -26.72 10.46 -2.33
N PHE A 352 -25.68 9.87 -2.90
CA PHE A 352 -25.76 8.58 -3.61
C PHE A 352 -25.32 7.42 -2.71
N ASN A 353 -25.79 6.21 -3.05
CA ASN A 353 -25.33 4.99 -2.42
C ASN A 353 -23.85 4.75 -2.73
N PRO A 354 -22.97 4.69 -1.71
CA PRO A 354 -21.51 4.54 -1.91
C PRO A 354 -21.11 3.30 -2.71
N VAL A 355 -21.81 2.17 -2.50
CA VAL A 355 -21.51 0.91 -3.18
C VAL A 355 -21.83 1.00 -4.68
N LYS A 356 -22.93 1.69 -5.05
CA LYS A 356 -23.30 1.87 -6.45
C LYS A 356 -22.29 2.77 -7.16
N VAL A 357 -21.92 3.91 -6.57
CA VAL A 357 -20.89 4.80 -7.13
C VAL A 357 -19.56 4.07 -7.30
N ARG A 358 -19.13 3.30 -6.30
CA ARG A 358 -17.89 2.51 -6.37
C ARG A 358 -17.90 1.49 -7.50
N LYS A 359 -19.02 0.78 -7.70
CA LYS A 359 -19.16 -0.20 -8.79
C LYS A 359 -19.03 0.47 -10.15
N SER A 360 -19.75 1.58 -10.39
CA SER A 360 -19.67 2.34 -11.63
C SER A 360 -18.29 2.92 -11.88
N ALA A 361 -17.68 3.57 -10.89
CA ALA A 361 -16.32 4.11 -10.99
C ALA A 361 -15.30 3.02 -11.37
N LYS A 362 -15.38 1.85 -10.73
CA LYS A 362 -14.51 0.71 -11.02
C LYS A 362 -14.76 0.11 -12.41
N TYR A 363 -16.02 -0.04 -12.82
CA TYR A 363 -16.38 -0.58 -14.13
C TYR A 363 -15.80 0.25 -15.26
N HIS A 364 -15.93 1.58 -15.15
CA HIS A 364 -15.40 2.52 -16.14
C HIS A 364 -13.93 2.90 -15.94
N THR A 365 -13.27 2.36 -14.91
CA THR A 365 -11.87 2.69 -14.54
C THR A 365 -11.70 4.21 -14.35
N LEU A 366 -12.67 4.84 -13.70
CA LEU A 366 -12.67 6.26 -13.37
C LEU A 366 -12.35 6.47 -11.89
N SER A 367 -11.48 7.44 -11.63
CA SER A 367 -11.19 7.92 -10.27
C SER A 367 -11.18 9.45 -10.30
N THR A 368 -12.22 10.05 -9.73
CA THR A 368 -12.40 11.50 -9.66
C THR A 368 -12.51 11.93 -8.20
N ASP A 369 -12.30 13.21 -7.91
CA ASP A 369 -12.51 13.78 -6.58
C ASP A 369 -13.93 13.58 -6.04
N SER A 370 -14.91 13.58 -6.94
CA SER A 370 -16.32 13.29 -6.65
C SER A 370 -16.52 11.83 -6.31
N SER A 371 -16.09 10.90 -7.18
CA SER A 371 -16.23 9.46 -6.94
C SER A 371 -15.49 9.01 -5.68
N PHE A 372 -14.30 9.58 -5.41
CA PHE A 372 -13.51 9.29 -4.22
C PHE A 372 -14.25 9.60 -2.91
N ARG A 373 -15.08 10.67 -2.91
CA ARG A 373 -15.91 11.06 -1.76
C ARG A 373 -17.18 10.21 -1.67
N TYR A 374 -17.93 10.11 -2.74
CA TYR A 374 -19.20 9.38 -2.76
C TYR A 374 -19.01 7.88 -2.49
N GLU A 375 -17.99 7.23 -3.06
CA GLU A 375 -17.77 5.80 -2.86
C GLU A 375 -17.40 5.41 -1.42
N ARG A 376 -16.99 6.40 -0.61
CA ARG A 376 -16.66 6.24 0.80
C ARG A 376 -17.79 6.70 1.73
N GLY A 377 -18.73 7.47 1.21
CA GLY A 377 -19.83 8.08 1.94
C GLY A 377 -19.59 9.55 2.23
N VAL A 378 -20.58 10.38 1.96
CA VAL A 378 -20.60 11.82 2.27
C VAL A 378 -21.54 12.07 3.44
N ASP A 379 -21.38 13.22 4.11
CA ASP A 379 -22.28 13.66 5.18
C ASP A 379 -23.69 13.93 4.62
N PRO A 380 -24.73 13.17 5.02
CA PRO A 380 -26.08 13.33 4.49
C PRO A 380 -26.72 14.67 4.84
N GLU A 381 -26.34 15.27 5.97
CA GLU A 381 -26.86 16.57 6.42
C GLU A 381 -26.22 17.76 5.68
N MET A 382 -25.07 17.53 5.04
CA MET A 382 -24.33 18.58 4.34
C MET A 382 -24.93 18.96 2.98
N THR A 383 -25.81 18.13 2.39
CA THR A 383 -26.34 18.29 1.03
C THR A 383 -26.94 19.69 0.80
N LEU A 384 -27.88 20.11 1.65
CA LEU A 384 -28.53 21.44 1.49
C LEU A 384 -27.61 22.60 1.86
N TYR A 385 -26.73 22.39 2.83
CA TYR A 385 -25.75 23.40 3.20
C TYR A 385 -24.80 23.69 2.03
N ALA A 386 -24.22 22.65 1.44
CA ALA A 386 -23.29 22.76 0.31
C ALA A 386 -23.96 23.43 -0.91
N LEU A 387 -25.21 23.05 -1.22
CA LEU A 387 -26.00 23.67 -2.29
C LEU A 387 -26.19 25.18 -2.09
N LYS A 388 -26.66 25.58 -0.90
CA LYS A 388 -26.86 26.98 -0.55
C LYS A 388 -25.57 27.78 -0.53
N ARG A 389 -24.48 27.17 0.01
CA ARG A 389 -23.15 27.78 0.06
C ARG A 389 -22.62 28.08 -1.33
N ALA A 390 -22.70 27.08 -2.24
CA ALA A 390 -22.28 27.28 -3.62
C ALA A 390 -23.13 28.32 -4.36
N ALA A 391 -24.45 28.31 -4.18
CA ALA A 391 -25.33 29.34 -4.78
C ALA A 391 -24.99 30.75 -4.33
N LEU A 392 -24.72 30.97 -3.03
CA LEU A 392 -24.28 32.27 -2.50
C LEU A 392 -22.93 32.69 -3.07
N LEU A 393 -21.97 31.78 -3.16
CA LEU A 393 -20.67 32.06 -3.78
C LEU A 393 -20.79 32.40 -5.27
N LEU A 394 -21.69 31.74 -6.01
CA LEU A 394 -21.97 32.10 -7.40
C LEU A 394 -22.62 33.47 -7.53
N THR A 395 -23.43 33.84 -6.56
CA THR A 395 -23.96 35.24 -6.50
C THR A 395 -22.85 36.27 -6.34
N GLU A 396 -21.82 35.97 -5.54
CA GLU A 396 -20.67 36.85 -5.30
C GLU A 396 -19.65 36.83 -6.46
N CYS A 397 -19.35 35.64 -7.01
CA CYS A 397 -18.26 35.44 -7.96
C CYS A 397 -18.67 35.46 -9.42
N ALA A 398 -19.98 35.28 -9.73
CA ALA A 398 -20.50 35.17 -11.09
C ALA A 398 -21.75 36.06 -11.34
N GLU A 399 -22.05 36.99 -10.44
CA GLU A 399 -23.22 37.89 -10.49
C GLU A 399 -24.57 37.15 -10.63
N ALA A 400 -24.60 35.88 -10.24
CA ALA A 400 -25.74 34.99 -10.40
C ALA A 400 -26.92 35.45 -9.49
N LYS A 401 -28.15 35.14 -9.93
CA LYS A 401 -29.37 35.31 -9.12
C LYS A 401 -30.04 33.96 -8.91
N VAL A 402 -30.48 33.67 -7.71
CA VAL A 402 -31.25 32.46 -7.42
C VAL A 402 -32.60 32.52 -8.12
N ALA A 403 -32.86 31.65 -9.08
CA ALA A 403 -33.96 31.72 -10.05
C ALA A 403 -34.98 30.57 -9.89
N SER A 404 -34.89 29.79 -8.83
CA SER A 404 -35.92 28.82 -8.44
C SER A 404 -35.92 28.58 -6.94
N GLU A 405 -37.00 28.00 -6.43
CA GLU A 405 -36.97 27.31 -5.15
C GLU A 405 -36.05 26.12 -5.24
N ILE A 406 -35.53 25.63 -4.10
CA ILE A 406 -34.74 24.39 -4.07
C ILE A 406 -35.67 23.20 -4.34
N ALA A 407 -35.42 22.48 -5.40
CA ALA A 407 -36.00 21.16 -5.61
C ALA A 407 -35.23 20.15 -4.73
N ASP A 408 -35.88 19.63 -3.68
CA ASP A 408 -35.29 18.71 -2.70
C ASP A 408 -36.10 17.43 -2.62
N GLU A 409 -35.66 16.37 -3.33
CA GLU A 409 -36.24 15.04 -3.26
C GLU A 409 -35.42 14.17 -2.29
N HIS A 410 -36.05 13.75 -1.19
CA HIS A 410 -35.39 13.02 -0.11
C HIS A 410 -36.17 11.75 0.28
N PRO A 411 -36.20 10.71 -0.59
CA PRO A 411 -36.98 9.51 -0.33
C PRO A 411 -36.43 8.63 0.80
N VAL A 412 -35.11 8.70 1.08
CA VAL A 412 -34.45 7.87 2.12
C VAL A 412 -33.67 8.76 3.07
N LYS A 413 -34.17 8.91 4.29
CA LYS A 413 -33.47 9.61 5.36
C LYS A 413 -32.47 8.69 6.03
N ILE A 414 -31.24 9.16 6.17
CA ILE A 414 -30.20 8.47 6.93
C ILE A 414 -30.25 9.02 8.36
N GLU A 415 -30.60 8.13 9.29
CA GLU A 415 -30.68 8.47 10.70
C GLU A 415 -29.34 8.28 11.40
N ASN A 416 -29.14 9.00 12.51
CA ASN A 416 -27.99 8.80 13.38
C ASN A 416 -28.01 7.39 13.98
N GLN A 417 -26.85 6.80 14.18
CA GLN A 417 -26.73 5.46 14.76
C GLN A 417 -26.74 5.53 16.28
N GLU A 418 -27.38 4.55 16.93
CA GLU A 418 -27.35 4.40 18.38
C GLU A 418 -26.35 3.31 18.78
N VAL A 419 -25.46 3.64 19.71
CA VAL A 419 -24.43 2.72 20.23
C VAL A 419 -24.43 2.77 21.75
N SER A 420 -24.32 1.59 22.38
CA SER A 420 -24.16 1.50 23.84
C SER A 420 -22.69 1.36 24.22
N LEU A 421 -22.21 2.18 25.16
CA LEU A 421 -20.86 2.14 25.72
C LEU A 421 -20.89 1.80 27.20
N SER A 422 -20.18 0.74 27.61
CA SER A 422 -19.93 0.44 29.02
C SER A 422 -18.62 1.07 29.47
N LEU A 423 -18.66 2.00 30.44
CA LEU A 423 -17.45 2.63 30.97
C LEU A 423 -16.50 1.62 31.61
N GLN A 424 -17.04 0.60 32.29
CA GLN A 424 -16.23 -0.48 32.85
C GLN A 424 -15.52 -1.27 31.76
N HIS A 425 -16.25 -1.72 30.74
CA HIS A 425 -15.67 -2.48 29.63
C HIS A 425 -14.64 -1.65 28.84
N MET A 426 -14.90 -0.37 28.63
CA MET A 426 -13.96 0.56 28.01
C MET A 426 -12.63 0.60 28.78
N ASN A 427 -12.67 0.79 30.10
CA ASN A 427 -11.49 0.84 30.95
C ASN A 427 -10.74 -0.49 30.99
N GLU A 428 -11.47 -1.61 31.05
CA GLU A 428 -10.89 -2.96 30.96
C GLU A 428 -10.22 -3.21 29.60
N PHE A 429 -10.84 -2.74 28.49
CA PHE A 429 -10.33 -2.90 27.13
C PHE A 429 -9.08 -2.04 26.89
N ILE A 430 -9.07 -0.79 27.38
CA ILE A 430 -7.92 0.13 27.28
C ILE A 430 -6.79 -0.32 28.23
N GLY A 431 -7.13 -0.95 29.37
CA GLY A 431 -6.19 -1.36 30.41
C GLY A 431 -5.84 -0.24 31.41
N GLN A 432 -6.52 0.91 31.33
CA GLN A 432 -6.38 2.05 32.23
C GLN A 432 -7.73 2.72 32.44
N GLU A 433 -7.97 3.23 33.64
CA GLU A 433 -9.17 3.99 33.97
C GLU A 433 -9.05 5.42 33.42
N ILE A 434 -10.01 5.81 32.58
CA ILE A 434 -10.18 7.19 32.10
C ILE A 434 -11.31 7.81 32.94
N PRO A 435 -11.11 8.99 33.53
CA PRO A 435 -12.16 9.65 34.33
C PRO A 435 -13.42 9.88 33.49
N GLN A 436 -14.58 9.55 34.04
CA GLN A 436 -15.87 9.65 33.37
C GLN A 436 -16.15 11.05 32.81
N GLU A 437 -15.77 12.11 33.55
CA GLU A 437 -15.90 13.49 33.08
C GLU A 437 -15.09 13.78 31.80
N GLU A 438 -13.91 13.18 31.65
CA GLU A 438 -13.09 13.31 30.46
C GLU A 438 -13.74 12.58 29.26
N VAL A 439 -14.29 11.40 29.50
CA VAL A 439 -15.03 10.65 28.46
C VAL A 439 -16.21 11.48 27.97
N TYR A 440 -16.98 12.11 28.85
CA TYR A 440 -18.11 12.96 28.47
C TYR A 440 -17.70 14.17 27.66
N LYS A 441 -16.62 14.84 28.06
CA LYS A 441 -16.08 15.97 27.29
C LYS A 441 -15.65 15.53 25.88
N ILE A 442 -14.93 14.42 25.78
CA ILE A 442 -14.46 13.89 24.49
C ILE A 442 -15.63 13.55 23.58
N LEU A 443 -16.63 12.83 24.09
CA LEU A 443 -17.84 12.51 23.32
C LEU A 443 -18.52 13.78 22.81
N HIS A 444 -18.68 14.79 23.68
CA HIS A 444 -19.24 16.07 23.30
C HIS A 444 -18.41 16.82 22.24
N TRP A 445 -17.07 16.79 22.35
CA TRP A 445 -16.18 17.42 21.35
C TRP A 445 -16.25 16.76 19.97
N LEU A 446 -16.63 15.48 19.95
CA LEU A 446 -16.83 14.68 18.74
C LEU A 446 -18.28 14.69 18.23
N ASP A 447 -19.13 15.58 18.75
CA ASP A 447 -20.56 15.70 18.43
C ASP A 447 -21.37 14.40 18.72
N ILE A 448 -20.83 13.48 19.55
CA ILE A 448 -21.54 12.28 20.00
C ILE A 448 -22.42 12.65 21.20
N LYS A 449 -23.74 12.45 21.06
CA LYS A 449 -24.69 12.80 22.09
C LYS A 449 -24.94 11.66 23.06
N ILE A 450 -24.99 11.95 24.35
CA ILE A 450 -25.41 11.02 25.38
C ILE A 450 -26.92 11.12 25.54
N LEU A 451 -27.66 10.09 25.08
CA LEU A 451 -29.13 10.05 25.18
C LEU A 451 -29.59 9.63 26.58
N ALA A 452 -28.91 8.68 27.20
CA ALA A 452 -29.23 8.17 28.53
C ALA A 452 -28.00 7.56 29.21
N GLU A 453 -28.04 7.51 30.53
CA GLU A 453 -27.05 6.81 31.35
C GLU A 453 -27.75 5.91 32.37
N ASN A 454 -27.33 4.64 32.43
CA ASN A 454 -27.86 3.65 33.35
C ASN A 454 -26.73 2.78 33.90
N GLY A 455 -26.35 2.99 35.15
CA GLY A 455 -25.38 2.12 35.88
C GLY A 455 -24.02 1.99 35.19
N GLY A 456 -23.46 3.10 34.71
CA GLY A 456 -22.18 3.13 33.99
C GLY A 456 -22.23 2.66 32.53
N LYS A 457 -23.42 2.47 31.98
CA LYS A 457 -23.66 2.29 30.55
C LYS A 457 -24.26 3.55 29.96
N LEU A 458 -23.63 4.07 28.93
CA LEU A 458 -24.07 5.22 28.16
C LEU A 458 -24.80 4.74 26.91
N HIS A 459 -25.91 5.39 26.58
CA HIS A 459 -26.63 5.24 25.31
C HIS A 459 -26.31 6.44 24.47
N LEU A 460 -25.68 6.22 23.32
CA LEU A 460 -25.06 7.27 22.52
C LEU A 460 -25.73 7.38 21.16
N GLU A 461 -25.92 8.62 20.70
CA GLU A 461 -26.30 8.93 19.32
C GLU A 461 -25.05 9.40 18.56
N ILE A 462 -24.66 8.64 17.54
CA ILE A 462 -23.52 8.90 16.67
C ILE A 462 -23.98 9.69 15.46
N PRO A 463 -23.35 10.84 15.13
CA PRO A 463 -23.75 11.62 13.97
C PRO A 463 -23.59 10.84 12.64
N ALA A 464 -24.52 11.04 11.72
CA ALA A 464 -24.61 10.27 10.49
C ALA A 464 -23.39 10.38 9.57
N TYR A 465 -22.56 11.43 9.72
CA TYR A 465 -21.30 11.54 8.97
C TYR A 465 -20.19 10.60 9.48
N ARG A 466 -20.36 9.96 10.66
CA ARG A 466 -19.43 8.95 11.19
C ARG A 466 -19.92 7.55 10.81
N HIS A 467 -19.76 7.22 9.54
CA HIS A 467 -20.17 5.92 8.98
C HIS A 467 -19.42 4.73 9.57
N ASP A 468 -18.24 4.99 10.14
CA ASP A 468 -17.31 4.03 10.70
C ASP A 468 -17.60 3.67 12.17
N VAL A 469 -18.29 4.53 12.89
CA VAL A 469 -18.56 4.36 14.34
C VAL A 469 -19.89 3.65 14.54
N THR A 470 -19.86 2.31 14.52
CA THR A 470 -21.07 1.46 14.54
C THR A 470 -21.18 0.55 15.76
N ARG A 471 -20.10 0.40 16.54
CA ARG A 471 -20.00 -0.53 17.67
C ARG A 471 -19.34 0.13 18.86
N GLU A 472 -19.46 -0.50 20.02
CA GLU A 472 -18.81 -0.08 21.26
C GLU A 472 -17.29 0.12 21.09
N ALA A 473 -16.62 -0.82 20.40
CA ALA A 473 -15.18 -0.74 20.17
C ALA A 473 -14.79 0.50 19.35
N ASP A 474 -15.62 0.91 18.38
CA ASP A 474 -15.36 2.07 17.57
C ASP A 474 -15.48 3.36 18.41
N VAL A 475 -16.44 3.42 19.36
CA VAL A 475 -16.55 4.55 20.31
C VAL A 475 -15.36 4.57 21.28
N ILE A 476 -14.89 3.41 21.73
CA ILE A 476 -13.69 3.33 22.58
C ILE A 476 -12.47 3.88 21.82
N GLU A 477 -12.32 3.55 20.55
CA GLU A 477 -11.27 4.11 19.68
C GLU A 477 -11.36 5.63 19.59
N GLU A 478 -12.57 6.17 19.38
CA GLU A 478 -12.80 7.62 19.31
C GLU A 478 -12.40 8.34 20.61
N VAL A 479 -12.79 7.78 21.76
CA VAL A 479 -12.39 8.32 23.06
C VAL A 479 -10.87 8.27 23.20
N LEU A 480 -10.25 7.14 22.83
CA LEU A 480 -8.82 6.92 23.04
C LEU A 480 -7.95 7.79 22.12
N ARG A 481 -8.34 7.99 20.85
CA ARG A 481 -7.59 8.83 19.93
C ARG A 481 -7.53 10.30 20.36
N ILE A 482 -8.62 10.81 20.96
CA ILE A 482 -8.65 12.19 21.50
C ILE A 482 -7.99 12.26 22.89
N TYR A 483 -8.20 11.24 23.75
CA TYR A 483 -7.50 11.16 25.03
C TYR A 483 -5.99 11.14 24.83
N GLY A 484 -5.53 10.47 23.79
CA GLY A 484 -4.15 10.29 23.36
C GLY A 484 -3.59 8.92 23.73
N PHE A 485 -3.19 8.14 22.72
CA PHE A 485 -2.56 6.82 22.92
C PHE A 485 -1.30 6.92 23.80
N ASN A 486 -0.53 8.00 23.66
CA ASN A 486 0.70 8.23 24.44
C ASN A 486 0.44 8.56 25.92
N ALA A 487 -0.81 8.87 26.30
CA ALA A 487 -1.21 9.12 27.68
C ALA A 487 -1.51 7.81 28.45
N ILE A 488 -1.56 6.66 27.76
CA ILE A 488 -1.78 5.36 28.37
C ILE A 488 -0.45 4.78 28.86
N GLU A 489 -0.39 4.44 30.14
CA GLU A 489 0.82 3.87 30.74
C GLU A 489 1.06 2.45 30.24
N THR A 490 2.28 2.18 29.79
CA THR A 490 2.68 0.83 29.38
C THR A 490 2.85 -0.06 30.61
N CYS A 491 2.07 -1.15 30.69
CA CYS A 491 2.21 -2.14 31.76
C CYS A 491 3.60 -2.78 31.73
N SER A 492 4.33 -2.70 32.84
CA SER A 492 5.64 -3.36 33.02
C SER A 492 5.52 -4.87 33.28
N LYS A 493 4.32 -5.38 33.56
CA LYS A 493 4.05 -6.79 33.92
C LYS A 493 2.91 -7.33 33.07
N MET A 494 3.14 -8.50 32.46
CA MET A 494 2.11 -9.26 31.76
C MET A 494 1.81 -10.55 32.52
N GLN A 495 0.54 -10.85 32.77
CA GLN A 495 0.10 -12.13 33.31
C GLN A 495 -0.31 -13.04 32.15
N ILE A 496 0.35 -14.19 32.05
CA ILE A 496 0.06 -15.18 31.00
C ILE A 496 -0.31 -16.49 31.66
N SER A 497 -1.44 -17.06 31.29
CA SER A 497 -1.76 -18.45 31.62
C SER A 497 -0.97 -19.38 30.74
N VAL A 498 0.00 -20.10 31.32
CA VAL A 498 0.80 -21.06 30.57
C VAL A 498 0.10 -22.41 30.58
N ALA A 499 -0.17 -22.98 29.43
CA ALA A 499 -0.73 -24.32 29.32
C ALA A 499 0.29 -25.36 29.83
N GLN A 500 -0.14 -26.23 30.75
CA GLN A 500 0.72 -27.23 31.39
C GLN A 500 1.15 -28.39 30.46
N GLN A 501 0.50 -28.57 29.31
CA GLN A 501 0.85 -29.58 28.33
C GLN A 501 1.55 -28.97 27.11
N GLU A 502 2.85 -29.16 27.00
CA GLU A 502 3.57 -28.99 25.75
C GLU A 502 3.17 -30.08 24.73
N LYS A 503 2.23 -29.80 23.86
CA LYS A 503 2.10 -30.58 22.63
C LYS A 503 3.32 -30.24 21.78
N ARG A 504 4.10 -31.29 21.37
CA ARG A 504 5.14 -31.13 20.36
C ARG A 504 4.49 -30.62 19.06
N GLY A 505 4.44 -29.30 18.92
CA GLY A 505 3.85 -28.64 17.79
C GLY A 505 4.77 -28.62 16.57
N GLU A 506 4.23 -28.29 15.41
CA GLU A 506 4.98 -28.13 14.18
C GLU A 506 6.18 -27.17 14.34
N ALA A 507 6.00 -26.05 15.05
CA ALA A 507 7.04 -25.06 15.30
C ALA A 507 8.30 -25.64 15.98
N GLN A 508 8.14 -26.59 16.91
CA GLN A 508 9.27 -27.23 17.59
C GLN A 508 10.06 -28.14 16.63
N TYR A 509 9.35 -28.89 15.76
CA TYR A 509 10.00 -29.71 14.73
C TYR A 509 10.73 -28.85 13.71
N ARG A 510 10.10 -27.77 13.24
CA ARG A 510 10.72 -26.81 12.34
C ARG A 510 11.97 -26.18 12.97
N ALA A 511 11.90 -25.68 14.19
CA ALA A 511 13.04 -25.10 14.91
C ALA A 511 14.20 -26.14 15.09
N LYS A 512 13.86 -27.39 15.41
CA LYS A 512 14.84 -28.47 15.56
C LYS A 512 15.57 -28.77 14.24
N LEU A 513 14.81 -28.89 13.13
CA LEU A 513 15.41 -29.18 11.82
C LEU A 513 16.17 -27.98 11.27
N SER A 514 15.65 -26.76 11.40
CA SER A 514 16.36 -25.54 11.00
C SER A 514 17.71 -25.42 11.72
N LYS A 515 17.75 -25.65 13.03
CA LYS A 515 19.00 -25.66 13.80
C LYS A 515 19.96 -26.73 13.31
N THR A 516 19.44 -27.90 12.97
CA THR A 516 20.28 -29.04 12.45
C THR A 516 20.85 -28.68 11.08
N LEU A 517 20.02 -28.16 10.17
CA LEU A 517 20.44 -27.76 8.81
C LEU A 517 21.46 -26.62 8.85
N SER A 518 21.16 -25.53 9.60
CA SER A 518 22.07 -24.39 9.75
C SER A 518 23.42 -24.81 10.36
N GLY A 519 23.43 -25.69 11.38
CA GLY A 519 24.64 -26.24 11.97
C GLY A 519 25.44 -27.11 11.00
N ARG A 520 24.87 -27.52 9.87
CA ARG A 520 25.49 -28.27 8.78
C ARG A 520 25.84 -27.43 7.54
N GLY A 521 25.72 -26.10 7.68
CA GLY A 521 26.09 -25.15 6.65
C GLY A 521 25.02 -24.93 5.58
N PHE A 522 23.75 -25.31 5.85
CA PHE A 522 22.64 -24.90 4.99
C PHE A 522 22.17 -23.48 5.35
N LEU A 523 21.83 -22.69 4.35
CA LEU A 523 21.23 -21.38 4.47
C LEU A 523 19.72 -21.48 4.20
N GLU A 524 18.92 -20.88 5.06
CA GLU A 524 17.48 -20.77 4.84
C GLU A 524 17.21 -19.73 3.75
N MET A 525 16.30 -20.07 2.85
CA MET A 525 15.78 -19.12 1.88
C MET A 525 14.27 -19.08 1.94
N ILE A 526 13.71 -17.94 1.49
CA ILE A 526 12.28 -17.70 1.40
C ILE A 526 12.03 -17.13 0.01
N ASN A 527 11.44 -17.95 -0.86
CA ASN A 527 11.08 -17.55 -2.21
C ASN A 527 9.61 -17.16 -2.29
N ASN A 528 9.26 -16.32 -3.28
CA ASN A 528 7.88 -15.92 -3.52
C ASN A 528 7.02 -17.16 -3.86
N SER A 529 5.78 -17.17 -3.36
CA SER A 529 4.79 -18.19 -3.74
C SER A 529 4.22 -18.00 -5.14
N LEU A 530 4.38 -16.79 -5.70
CA LEU A 530 4.02 -16.49 -7.09
C LEU A 530 5.23 -16.69 -7.99
N THR A 531 5.02 -17.25 -9.18
CA THR A 531 6.08 -17.62 -10.13
C THR A 531 5.58 -17.57 -11.57
N LYS A 532 6.46 -17.93 -12.53
CA LYS A 532 6.19 -17.95 -13.96
C LYS A 532 5.31 -19.13 -14.35
N ALA A 533 4.27 -18.88 -15.14
CA ALA A 533 3.44 -19.94 -15.71
C ALA A 533 4.20 -20.89 -16.63
N SER A 534 5.24 -20.39 -17.32
CA SER A 534 6.07 -21.17 -18.25
C SER A 534 6.78 -22.37 -17.58
N TYR A 535 7.11 -22.28 -16.30
CA TYR A 535 7.76 -23.38 -15.56
C TYR A 535 6.91 -24.65 -15.49
N TYR A 536 5.57 -24.53 -15.56
CA TYR A 536 4.65 -25.66 -15.44
C TYR A 536 4.12 -26.18 -16.78
N GLN A 537 4.70 -25.72 -17.90
CA GLN A 537 4.36 -26.18 -19.25
C GLN A 537 5.25 -27.35 -19.71
N ALA A 538 6.30 -27.66 -18.96
CA ALA A 538 7.30 -28.68 -19.28
C ALA A 538 7.72 -29.47 -18.02
N HIS A 539 8.68 -30.34 -18.15
CA HIS A 539 9.39 -31.08 -17.08
C HIS A 539 8.45 -31.91 -16.17
N GLY A 540 7.35 -32.42 -16.72
CA GLY A 540 6.42 -33.30 -16.00
C GLY A 540 5.42 -32.60 -15.09
N PHE A 541 5.34 -31.29 -15.12
CA PHE A 541 4.30 -30.52 -14.44
C PHE A 541 3.03 -30.40 -15.33
N SER A 542 1.90 -30.06 -14.71
CA SER A 542 0.65 -29.85 -15.42
C SER A 542 0.27 -28.36 -15.36
N ALA A 543 0.16 -27.73 -16.53
CA ALA A 543 -0.34 -26.37 -16.64
C ALA A 543 -1.76 -26.22 -16.08
N ASP A 544 -2.63 -27.24 -16.26
CA ASP A 544 -4.02 -27.24 -15.78
C ASP A 544 -4.13 -27.26 -14.24
N ALA A 545 -3.10 -27.75 -13.56
CA ALA A 545 -3.00 -27.73 -12.10
C ALA A 545 -2.57 -26.37 -11.54
N SER A 546 -2.18 -25.42 -12.38
CA SER A 546 -1.76 -24.08 -11.97
C SER A 546 -2.93 -23.23 -11.50
N ILE A 547 -2.71 -22.47 -10.44
CA ILE A 547 -3.63 -21.45 -9.94
C ILE A 547 -3.18 -20.10 -10.48
N ALA A 548 -3.89 -19.57 -11.46
CA ALA A 548 -3.58 -18.28 -12.08
C ALA A 548 -4.07 -17.12 -11.23
N MET A 549 -3.29 -16.04 -11.20
CA MET A 549 -3.67 -14.78 -10.60
C MET A 549 -4.62 -14.02 -11.54
N VAL A 550 -5.65 -13.39 -10.97
CA VAL A 550 -6.63 -12.60 -11.76
C VAL A 550 -5.96 -11.35 -12.37
N ASN A 551 -5.15 -10.65 -11.56
CA ASN A 551 -4.45 -9.43 -11.97
C ASN A 551 -2.97 -9.53 -11.54
N PRO A 552 -2.12 -10.26 -12.28
CA PRO A 552 -0.71 -10.39 -11.93
C PRO A 552 0.02 -9.06 -12.16
N LEU A 553 0.91 -8.71 -11.23
CA LEU A 553 1.77 -7.52 -11.37
C LEU A 553 2.75 -7.64 -12.54
N SER A 554 3.17 -8.85 -12.86
CA SER A 554 4.02 -9.17 -14.02
C SER A 554 3.79 -10.63 -14.46
N GLN A 555 4.27 -10.98 -15.66
CA GLN A 555 4.27 -12.37 -16.15
C GLN A 555 5.14 -13.30 -15.28
N ASP A 556 6.13 -12.75 -14.58
CA ASP A 556 6.97 -13.49 -13.66
C ASP A 556 6.25 -13.91 -12.36
N LEU A 557 5.08 -13.34 -12.08
CA LEU A 557 4.25 -13.59 -10.90
C LEU A 557 2.82 -14.01 -11.28
N ALA A 558 2.68 -14.75 -12.38
CA ALA A 558 1.37 -15.04 -12.99
C ALA A 558 0.61 -16.19 -12.30
N VAL A 559 1.29 -17.12 -11.65
CA VAL A 559 0.70 -18.32 -11.06
C VAL A 559 1.27 -18.65 -9.68
N MET A 560 0.50 -19.39 -8.87
CA MET A 560 1.00 -19.97 -7.62
C MET A 560 1.91 -21.17 -7.92
N ARG A 561 3.01 -21.30 -7.15
CA ARG A 561 4.00 -22.38 -7.33
C ARG A 561 3.43 -23.77 -7.02
N GLN A 562 3.68 -24.73 -7.91
CA GLN A 562 3.32 -26.14 -7.70
C GLN A 562 4.41 -26.92 -6.95
N ASP A 563 5.65 -26.43 -6.95
CA ASP A 563 6.82 -27.02 -6.28
C ASP A 563 7.77 -25.91 -5.82
N LEU A 564 8.64 -26.21 -4.87
CA LEU A 564 9.71 -25.30 -4.41
C LEU A 564 10.90 -25.27 -5.37
N LEU A 565 11.01 -26.24 -6.28
CA LEU A 565 12.16 -26.49 -7.16
C LEU A 565 12.61 -25.23 -7.90
N PHE A 566 11.69 -24.57 -8.59
CA PHE A 566 12.01 -23.45 -9.50
C PHE A 566 12.54 -22.23 -8.76
N GLY A 567 11.91 -21.83 -7.66
CA GLY A 567 12.41 -20.73 -6.82
C GLY A 567 13.81 -21.01 -6.25
N GLY A 568 14.05 -22.28 -5.89
CA GLY A 568 15.39 -22.72 -5.47
C GLY A 568 16.42 -22.70 -6.60
N LEU A 569 16.05 -23.09 -7.82
CA LEU A 569 16.95 -23.00 -8.99
C LEU A 569 17.25 -21.54 -9.36
N GLU A 570 16.28 -20.63 -9.27
CA GLU A 570 16.51 -19.19 -9.42
C GLU A 570 17.53 -18.68 -8.39
N ALA A 571 17.40 -19.09 -7.12
CA ALA A 571 18.35 -18.73 -6.07
C ALA A 571 19.75 -19.32 -6.32
N VAL A 572 19.86 -20.57 -6.78
CA VAL A 572 21.13 -21.17 -7.16
C VAL A 572 21.76 -20.40 -8.33
N ALA A 573 21.00 -20.12 -9.40
CA ALA A 573 21.47 -19.35 -10.55
C ALA A 573 21.95 -17.96 -10.17
N TYR A 574 21.17 -17.26 -9.33
CA TYR A 574 21.52 -15.93 -8.82
C TYR A 574 22.88 -15.92 -8.09
N ASN A 575 23.12 -16.90 -7.22
CA ASN A 575 24.36 -17.01 -6.46
C ASN A 575 25.54 -17.47 -7.34
N THR A 576 25.34 -18.44 -8.24
CA THR A 576 26.36 -18.93 -9.16
C THR A 576 26.86 -17.80 -10.09
N LYS A 577 25.96 -16.97 -10.62
CA LYS A 577 26.33 -15.79 -11.43
C LYS A 577 27.17 -14.75 -10.65
N ARG A 578 27.16 -14.83 -9.30
CA ARG A 578 27.98 -14.01 -8.39
C ARG A 578 29.19 -14.71 -7.83
N GLN A 579 29.64 -15.80 -8.49
CA GLN A 579 30.80 -16.61 -8.12
C GLN A 579 30.65 -17.39 -6.80
N ASN A 580 29.42 -17.51 -6.28
CA ASN A 580 29.12 -18.37 -5.14
C ASN A 580 28.55 -19.70 -5.67
N SER A 581 29.38 -20.68 -5.91
CA SER A 581 28.98 -21.96 -6.53
C SER A 581 28.80 -23.13 -5.55
N ASN A 582 29.33 -23.01 -4.33
CA ASN A 582 29.22 -24.07 -3.31
C ASN A 582 28.02 -23.78 -2.41
N LEU A 583 26.87 -24.32 -2.76
CA LEU A 583 25.60 -23.92 -2.19
C LEU A 583 24.89 -25.06 -1.46
N ARG A 584 24.34 -24.75 -0.31
CA ARG A 584 23.45 -25.62 0.46
C ARG A 584 22.29 -24.78 0.95
N PHE A 585 21.12 -24.96 0.36
CA PHE A 585 19.92 -24.21 0.69
C PHE A 585 18.83 -25.11 1.22
N TYR A 586 17.96 -24.54 2.07
CA TYR A 586 16.70 -25.15 2.44
C TYR A 586 15.59 -24.11 2.52
N GLU A 587 14.35 -24.55 2.28
CA GLU A 587 13.15 -23.72 2.37
C GLU A 587 12.00 -24.54 2.95
N PHE A 588 11.33 -24.00 3.95
CA PHE A 588 9.99 -24.42 4.34
C PHE A 588 8.97 -23.57 3.58
N GLY A 589 8.25 -24.18 2.65
CA GLY A 589 7.33 -23.48 1.79
C GLY A 589 6.06 -24.28 1.49
N ARG A 590 5.16 -23.69 0.73
CA ARG A 590 3.92 -24.33 0.33
C ARG A 590 3.90 -24.61 -1.16
N HIS A 591 3.27 -25.73 -1.53
CA HIS A 591 2.87 -26.08 -2.89
C HIS A 591 1.38 -25.82 -3.05
N TYR A 592 0.97 -25.38 -4.24
CA TYR A 592 -0.42 -25.04 -4.55
C TYR A 592 -0.85 -25.74 -5.83
N HIS A 593 -1.99 -26.40 -5.78
CA HIS A 593 -2.54 -27.15 -6.92
C HIS A 593 -4.03 -26.91 -7.09
N LYS A 594 -4.46 -26.73 -8.33
CA LYS A 594 -5.87 -26.74 -8.71
C LYS A 594 -6.29 -28.18 -9.02
N THR A 595 -7.43 -28.56 -8.47
CA THR A 595 -8.11 -29.82 -8.83
C THR A 595 -9.45 -29.45 -9.48
N GLU A 596 -10.14 -30.40 -10.06
CA GLU A 596 -11.46 -30.16 -10.69
C GLU A 596 -12.47 -29.44 -9.79
N THR A 597 -12.42 -29.70 -8.49
CA THR A 597 -13.43 -29.19 -7.54
C THR A 597 -12.93 -28.18 -6.53
N LYS A 598 -11.60 -28.06 -6.31
CA LYS A 598 -11.04 -27.20 -5.26
C LYS A 598 -9.57 -26.90 -5.43
N PHE A 599 -9.09 -25.91 -4.72
CA PHE A 599 -7.68 -25.65 -4.54
C PHE A 599 -7.12 -26.49 -3.38
N LYS A 600 -5.90 -26.97 -3.53
CA LYS A 600 -5.16 -27.69 -2.49
C LYS A 600 -3.84 -27.00 -2.22
N GLU A 601 -3.46 -26.96 -0.97
CA GLU A 601 -2.13 -26.53 -0.53
C GLU A 601 -1.54 -27.56 0.44
N GLY A 602 -0.22 -27.67 0.48
CA GLY A 602 0.51 -28.52 1.40
C GLY A 602 1.85 -27.91 1.77
N ASN A 603 2.34 -28.19 2.97
CA ASN A 603 3.62 -27.69 3.45
C ASN A 603 4.74 -28.67 3.05
N TYR A 604 5.86 -28.14 2.57
CA TYR A 604 7.01 -28.90 2.09
C TYR A 604 8.31 -28.32 2.64
N LEU A 605 9.30 -29.19 2.76
CA LEU A 605 10.69 -28.84 3.02
C LEU A 605 11.51 -29.16 1.77
N GLY A 606 12.03 -28.13 1.12
CA GLY A 606 12.97 -28.25 0.01
C GLY A 606 14.41 -28.16 0.49
N LEU A 607 15.32 -28.98 -0.11
CA LEU A 607 16.76 -28.87 0.07
C LEU A 607 17.44 -28.83 -1.29
N TRP A 608 18.44 -27.96 -1.43
CA TRP A 608 19.26 -27.87 -2.64
C TRP A 608 20.74 -27.93 -2.26
N ILE A 609 21.49 -28.74 -2.97
CA ILE A 609 22.95 -28.85 -2.84
C ILE A 609 23.56 -28.70 -4.24
N SER A 610 24.58 -27.86 -4.37
CA SER A 610 25.32 -27.67 -5.61
C SER A 610 26.78 -27.32 -5.30
N GLY A 611 27.67 -27.55 -6.27
CA GLY A 611 29.10 -27.28 -6.14
C GLY A 611 29.90 -28.33 -5.33
N ASN A 612 30.85 -27.87 -4.56
CA ASN A 612 31.79 -28.76 -3.82
C ASN A 612 31.29 -28.98 -2.38
N GLN A 613 31.59 -30.14 -1.83
CA GLN A 613 31.31 -30.52 -0.44
C GLN A 613 32.17 -29.72 0.55
N ASN A 614 33.46 -29.56 0.21
CA ASN A 614 34.43 -28.85 1.04
C ASN A 614 35.01 -27.67 0.28
N LEU A 615 35.33 -26.62 1.01
CA LEU A 615 36.12 -25.52 0.47
C LEU A 615 37.53 -26.02 0.16
N GLU A 616 38.16 -25.42 -0.84
CA GLU A 616 39.54 -25.73 -1.21
C GLU A 616 40.45 -25.55 0.00
N ASN A 617 41.23 -26.60 0.29
CA ASN A 617 42.24 -26.60 1.35
C ASN A 617 43.38 -27.56 1.00
N TRP A 618 44.55 -27.39 1.65
CA TRP A 618 45.77 -28.11 1.36
C TRP A 618 45.75 -29.59 1.82
N GLN A 619 44.84 -29.92 2.74
CA GLN A 619 44.86 -31.26 3.41
C GLN A 619 43.90 -32.26 2.74
N GLN A 620 42.84 -31.81 2.11
CA GLN A 620 41.83 -32.68 1.52
C GLN A 620 41.60 -32.31 0.06
N ALA A 621 41.51 -33.31 -0.80
CA ALA A 621 41.12 -33.12 -2.18
C ALA A 621 39.69 -32.55 -2.25
N THR A 622 39.46 -31.59 -3.14
CA THR A 622 38.12 -31.03 -3.41
C THR A 622 37.23 -32.14 -3.95
N GLN A 623 36.10 -32.37 -3.27
CA GLN A 623 35.08 -33.35 -3.69
C GLN A 623 33.84 -32.60 -4.15
N LYS A 624 33.33 -32.90 -5.34
CA LYS A 624 32.04 -32.40 -5.81
C LYS A 624 30.92 -33.05 -5.02
N SER A 625 29.87 -32.27 -4.74
CA SER A 625 28.62 -32.81 -4.22
C SER A 625 28.07 -33.84 -5.21
N ASN A 626 27.42 -34.86 -4.70
CA ASN A 626 26.80 -35.90 -5.49
C ASN A 626 25.46 -36.33 -4.89
N PHE A 627 24.80 -37.27 -5.54
CA PHE A 627 23.50 -37.79 -5.07
C PHE A 627 23.52 -38.25 -3.60
N PHE A 628 24.59 -38.96 -3.20
CA PHE A 628 24.72 -39.49 -1.83
C PHE A 628 24.97 -38.40 -0.79
N THR A 629 25.51 -37.23 -1.21
CA THR A 629 25.65 -36.07 -0.35
C THR A 629 24.26 -35.57 0.11
N LEU A 630 23.34 -35.40 -0.84
CA LEU A 630 21.96 -34.99 -0.53
C LEU A 630 21.20 -36.10 0.21
N LYS A 631 21.30 -37.35 -0.25
CA LYS A 631 20.64 -38.50 0.38
C LYS A 631 21.05 -38.64 1.85
N GLY A 632 22.35 -38.51 2.16
CA GLY A 632 22.86 -38.61 3.53
C GLY A 632 22.26 -37.51 4.45
N GLU A 633 22.10 -36.29 3.93
CA GLU A 633 21.45 -35.22 4.70
C GLU A 633 19.95 -35.49 4.93
N VAL A 634 19.21 -35.93 3.90
CA VAL A 634 17.78 -36.26 4.01
C VAL A 634 17.54 -37.40 5.00
N ILE A 635 18.28 -38.49 4.90
CA ILE A 635 18.14 -39.64 5.84
C ILE A 635 18.42 -39.19 7.28
N ARG A 636 19.41 -38.32 7.49
CA ARG A 636 19.74 -37.78 8.82
C ARG A 636 18.63 -36.92 9.37
N LEU A 637 18.00 -36.08 8.52
CA LEU A 637 16.84 -35.31 8.93
C LEU A 637 15.67 -36.21 9.35
N LEU A 638 15.37 -37.24 8.57
CA LEU A 638 14.34 -38.21 8.91
C LEU A 638 14.65 -38.93 10.24
N ALA A 639 15.91 -39.35 10.45
CA ALA A 639 16.34 -39.93 11.71
C ALA A 639 16.22 -38.96 12.90
N THR A 640 16.47 -37.66 12.70
CA THR A 640 16.26 -36.60 13.72
C THR A 640 14.81 -36.52 14.18
N LEU A 641 13.85 -36.84 13.31
CA LEU A 641 12.42 -36.96 13.61
C LEU A 641 12.03 -38.35 14.16
N GLY A 642 12.97 -39.28 14.30
CA GLY A 642 12.73 -40.65 14.73
C GLY A 642 12.24 -41.60 13.60
N LEU A 643 12.29 -41.16 12.34
CA LEU A 643 11.84 -41.91 11.18
C LEU A 643 13.01 -42.68 10.58
N ASN A 644 13.39 -43.80 11.23
CA ASN A 644 14.57 -44.60 10.87
C ASN A 644 14.29 -45.69 9.83
N GLN A 645 13.02 -46.06 9.59
CA GLN A 645 12.64 -47.07 8.61
C GLN A 645 12.10 -46.37 7.36
N VAL A 646 13.00 -46.12 6.42
CA VAL A 646 12.70 -45.47 5.15
C VAL A 646 12.83 -46.49 4.04
N GLU A 647 11.76 -46.67 3.26
CA GLU A 647 11.81 -47.50 2.03
C GLU A 647 12.09 -46.55 0.85
N GLU A 648 12.97 -46.98 -0.03
CA GLU A 648 13.44 -46.26 -1.21
C GLU A 648 12.93 -46.95 -2.46
N GLN A 649 12.41 -46.18 -3.43
CA GLN A 649 12.03 -46.68 -4.75
C GLN A 649 12.56 -45.73 -5.81
N ALA A 650 12.88 -46.22 -7.01
CA ALA A 650 13.22 -45.32 -8.10
C ALA A 650 12.08 -44.37 -8.39
N THR A 651 12.39 -43.10 -8.60
CA THR A 651 11.37 -42.11 -8.93
C THR A 651 11.12 -42.02 -10.44
N GLU A 652 9.86 -41.80 -10.82
CA GLU A 652 9.49 -41.51 -12.21
C GLU A 652 9.35 -39.99 -12.47
N THR A 653 9.79 -39.17 -11.52
CA THR A 653 9.67 -37.70 -11.60
C THR A 653 10.54 -37.15 -12.75
N ALA A 654 9.91 -36.53 -13.74
CA ALA A 654 10.54 -36.11 -14.99
C ALA A 654 11.64 -35.05 -14.86
N TYR A 655 11.60 -34.23 -13.79
CA TYR A 655 12.65 -33.23 -13.56
C TYR A 655 13.90 -33.77 -12.88
N PHE A 656 13.95 -35.08 -12.60
CA PHE A 656 15.18 -35.76 -12.15
C PHE A 656 15.79 -36.60 -13.26
N GLU A 657 17.10 -36.54 -13.37
CA GLU A 657 17.90 -37.44 -14.22
C GLU A 657 18.08 -38.79 -13.54
N GLU A 658 18.32 -38.80 -12.25
CA GLU A 658 18.38 -39.96 -11.35
C GLU A 658 17.74 -39.54 -10.01
N GLY A 659 16.95 -40.41 -9.40
CA GLY A 659 16.30 -40.04 -8.14
C GLY A 659 15.59 -41.19 -7.44
N LEU A 660 15.18 -40.91 -6.22
CA LEU A 660 14.47 -41.84 -5.34
C LEU A 660 13.22 -41.18 -4.75
N ASP A 661 12.18 -41.95 -4.65
CA ASP A 661 11.00 -41.68 -3.82
C ASP A 661 11.19 -42.32 -2.46
N LEU A 662 10.90 -41.57 -1.41
CA LEU A 662 11.01 -41.99 -0.02
C LEU A 662 9.67 -42.33 0.56
N TYR A 663 9.57 -43.50 1.20
CA TYR A 663 8.34 -43.96 1.85
C TYR A 663 8.58 -44.22 3.33
N VAL A 664 7.65 -43.75 4.15
CA VAL A 664 7.58 -44.07 5.57
C VAL A 664 6.20 -44.67 5.84
N PHE A 665 6.14 -45.85 6.47
CA PHE A 665 4.89 -46.61 6.68
C PHE A 665 4.08 -46.77 5.39
N LYS A 666 4.72 -47.10 4.29
CA LYS A 666 4.17 -47.28 2.93
C LYS A 666 3.53 -46.02 2.33
N LYS A 667 3.75 -44.83 2.91
CA LYS A 667 3.33 -43.55 2.33
C LYS A 667 4.52 -42.78 1.85
N LYS A 668 4.42 -42.24 0.64
CA LYS A 668 5.42 -41.32 0.08
C LYS A 668 5.52 -40.11 0.97
N VAL A 669 6.74 -39.78 1.41
CA VAL A 669 7.03 -38.60 2.24
C VAL A 669 7.94 -37.62 1.52
N GLY A 670 8.38 -37.93 0.32
CA GLY A 670 9.15 -37.02 -0.52
C GLY A 670 9.88 -37.73 -1.64
N SER A 671 10.59 -36.93 -2.41
CA SER A 671 11.49 -37.38 -3.49
C SER A 671 12.81 -36.62 -3.41
N LEU A 672 13.87 -37.22 -3.85
CA LEU A 672 15.18 -36.58 -3.98
C LEU A 672 15.89 -37.07 -5.24
N GLY A 673 16.68 -36.19 -5.84
CA GLY A 673 17.39 -36.57 -7.05
C GLY A 673 18.38 -35.52 -7.55
N ARG A 674 19.07 -35.89 -8.61
CA ARG A 674 19.83 -34.97 -9.43
C ARG A 674 18.88 -34.33 -10.43
N VAL A 675 18.82 -33.00 -10.42
CA VAL A 675 17.98 -32.23 -11.38
C VAL A 675 18.49 -32.49 -12.81
N SER A 676 17.56 -32.69 -13.74
CA SER A 676 17.89 -32.97 -15.13
C SER A 676 18.66 -31.82 -15.79
N GLN A 677 19.62 -32.18 -16.66
CA GLN A 677 20.47 -31.20 -17.34
C GLN A 677 19.64 -30.25 -18.24
N ASP A 678 18.54 -30.73 -18.82
CA ASP A 678 17.69 -29.92 -19.67
C ASP A 678 16.97 -28.83 -18.86
N LEU A 679 16.48 -29.16 -17.65
CA LEU A 679 15.91 -28.17 -16.75
C LEU A 679 16.98 -27.17 -16.27
N LEU A 680 18.19 -27.59 -15.96
CA LEU A 680 19.26 -26.68 -15.52
C LEU A 680 19.66 -25.67 -16.60
N LYS A 681 19.60 -26.05 -17.88
CA LYS A 681 19.84 -25.11 -19.00
C LYS A 681 18.84 -23.93 -19.03
N ASP A 682 17.58 -24.15 -18.64
CA ASP A 682 16.56 -23.11 -18.58
C ASP A 682 16.91 -22.01 -17.53
N PHE A 683 17.84 -22.32 -16.62
CA PHE A 683 18.32 -21.40 -15.58
C PHE A 683 19.78 -20.93 -15.81
N ASP A 684 20.39 -21.24 -16.98
CA ASP A 684 21.82 -20.99 -17.27
C ASP A 684 22.76 -21.63 -16.23
N LEU A 685 22.46 -22.84 -15.81
CA LEU A 685 23.23 -23.58 -14.81
C LEU A 685 24.01 -24.74 -15.47
N ASP A 686 25.36 -24.66 -15.47
CA ASP A 686 26.25 -25.72 -15.96
C ASP A 686 26.60 -26.73 -14.89
N GLN A 687 26.50 -26.37 -13.60
CA GLN A 687 26.83 -27.25 -12.48
C GLN A 687 25.66 -28.12 -12.04
N ALA A 688 25.91 -29.34 -11.59
CA ALA A 688 24.88 -30.23 -11.08
C ALA A 688 24.21 -29.65 -9.83
N VAL A 689 22.89 -29.75 -9.79
CA VAL A 689 22.07 -29.43 -8.63
C VAL A 689 21.36 -30.69 -8.15
N TYR A 690 21.41 -30.94 -6.86
CA TYR A 690 20.72 -32.03 -6.18
C TYR A 690 19.60 -31.43 -5.36
N TYR A 691 18.36 -31.89 -5.56
CA TYR A 691 17.16 -31.39 -4.94
C TYR A 691 16.39 -32.48 -4.19
N ALA A 692 15.83 -32.10 -3.03
CA ALA A 692 14.88 -32.93 -2.33
C ALA A 692 13.63 -32.12 -2.00
N SER A 693 12.45 -32.71 -2.21
CA SER A 693 11.14 -32.21 -1.82
C SER A 693 10.51 -33.17 -0.82
N LEU A 694 10.29 -32.71 0.40
CA LEU A 694 9.78 -33.53 1.50
C LEU A 694 8.43 -32.98 1.96
N ASP A 695 7.42 -33.84 2.04
CA ASP A 695 6.10 -33.53 2.57
C ASP A 695 6.20 -33.23 4.08
N TRP A 696 6.21 -31.94 4.43
CA TRP A 696 6.39 -31.47 5.80
C TRP A 696 5.23 -31.88 6.71
N ASP A 697 4.01 -31.84 6.22
CA ASP A 697 2.81 -32.23 6.96
C ASP A 697 2.86 -33.73 7.35
N ALA A 698 3.30 -34.56 6.41
CA ALA A 698 3.49 -35.98 6.65
C ALA A 698 4.63 -36.24 7.66
N LEU A 699 5.77 -35.53 7.53
CA LEU A 699 6.90 -35.67 8.43
C LEU A 699 6.55 -35.29 9.87
N VAL A 700 5.87 -34.16 10.07
CA VAL A 700 5.39 -33.73 11.41
C VAL A 700 4.43 -34.75 11.98
N LYS A 701 3.43 -35.16 11.21
CA LYS A 701 2.43 -36.15 11.63
C LYS A 701 3.04 -37.49 12.10
N TRP A 702 4.05 -37.98 11.35
CA TRP A 702 4.72 -39.22 11.69
C TRP A 702 5.72 -39.03 12.81
N GLY A 703 6.47 -37.92 12.85
CA GLY A 703 7.41 -37.58 13.91
C GLY A 703 6.73 -37.47 15.28
N GLN A 704 5.51 -36.87 15.35
CA GLN A 704 4.72 -36.79 16.59
C GLN A 704 4.35 -38.16 17.16
N LYS A 705 4.25 -39.20 16.32
CA LYS A 705 3.93 -40.56 16.73
C LYS A 705 5.12 -41.34 17.25
N GLN A 706 6.35 -40.86 16.99
CA GLN A 706 7.58 -41.55 17.43
C GLN A 706 7.83 -41.26 18.90
N ARG A 707 8.16 -42.30 19.62
CA ARG A 707 8.65 -42.20 21.01
C ARG A 707 10.17 -42.37 20.99
N LEU A 708 10.86 -41.39 21.55
CA LEU A 708 12.29 -41.55 21.86
C LEU A 708 12.39 -42.50 23.06
N VAL A 709 13.02 -43.66 22.79
CA VAL A 709 13.31 -44.64 23.83
C VAL A 709 14.81 -44.63 24.02
N MET A 710 15.25 -44.31 25.23
CA MET A 710 16.66 -44.42 25.62
C MET A 710 17.02 -45.90 25.71
N GLN A 711 18.15 -46.25 25.10
CA GLN A 711 18.75 -47.57 25.21
C GLN A 711 20.13 -47.43 25.85
N ASP A 712 20.48 -48.37 26.71
CA ASP A 712 21.82 -48.42 27.29
C ASP A 712 22.88 -48.66 26.20
N LEU A 713 24.02 -48.01 26.35
CA LEU A 713 25.14 -48.24 25.47
C LEU A 713 25.59 -49.68 25.55
N PRO A 714 25.84 -50.36 24.45
CA PRO A 714 26.34 -51.75 24.47
C PRO A 714 27.65 -51.86 25.25
N LYS A 715 27.73 -52.78 26.20
CA LYS A 715 28.93 -53.02 26.98
C LYS A 715 29.95 -53.98 26.34
N TYR A 716 29.51 -54.66 25.28
CA TYR A 716 30.32 -55.71 24.63
C TYR A 716 30.75 -55.22 23.24
N PRO A 717 32.00 -55.67 22.80
CA PRO A 717 32.57 -55.21 21.55
C PRO A 717 31.79 -55.70 20.33
N GLN A 718 31.83 -54.89 19.25
CA GLN A 718 31.34 -55.29 17.95
C GLN A 718 32.32 -56.18 17.22
N VAL A 719 31.79 -57.06 16.40
CA VAL A 719 32.58 -57.91 15.49
C VAL A 719 32.25 -57.54 14.06
N ARG A 720 33.25 -57.23 13.25
CA ARG A 720 33.13 -57.01 11.81
C ARG A 720 33.49 -58.32 11.04
N ARG A 721 32.67 -58.62 10.01
CA ARG A 721 32.95 -59.66 9.02
C ARG A 721 32.68 -59.06 7.65
N ASP A 722 33.51 -59.41 6.69
CA ASP A 722 33.45 -58.97 5.32
C ASP A 722 33.15 -60.16 4.39
N LEU A 723 32.31 -59.92 3.34
CA LEU A 723 32.04 -60.82 2.26
C LEU A 723 32.20 -60.12 0.93
N ALA A 724 32.93 -60.73 0.02
CA ALA A 724 32.97 -60.36 -1.38
C ALA A 724 31.99 -61.24 -2.17
N LEU A 725 30.98 -60.64 -2.78
CA LEU A 725 29.93 -61.35 -3.50
C LEU A 725 30.00 -61.09 -4.98
N LEU A 726 29.86 -62.10 -5.80
CA LEU A 726 29.59 -61.96 -7.21
C LEU A 726 28.08 -61.99 -7.46
N LEU A 727 27.55 -60.99 -8.11
CA LEU A 727 26.12 -60.74 -8.25
C LEU A 727 25.76 -60.32 -9.69
N ASP A 728 24.50 -60.52 -10.08
CA ASP A 728 23.98 -59.91 -11.27
C ASP A 728 23.96 -58.36 -11.15
N LYS A 729 24.25 -57.64 -12.22
CA LYS A 729 24.24 -56.15 -12.22
C LYS A 729 22.92 -55.56 -11.78
N THR A 730 21.80 -56.27 -11.95
CA THR A 730 20.46 -55.83 -11.58
C THR A 730 20.20 -55.87 -10.07
N VAL A 731 21.00 -56.64 -9.29
CA VAL A 731 20.77 -56.73 -7.84
C VAL A 731 21.14 -55.44 -7.15
N ALA A 732 20.18 -54.78 -6.54
CA ALA A 732 20.42 -53.56 -5.78
C ALA A 732 20.99 -53.85 -4.38
N TYR A 733 21.87 -52.96 -3.85
CA TYR A 733 22.39 -53.04 -2.49
C TYR A 733 21.28 -53.08 -1.44
N ALA A 734 20.21 -52.28 -1.61
CA ALA A 734 19.09 -52.23 -0.69
C ALA A 734 18.39 -53.59 -0.51
N ASP A 735 18.36 -54.43 -1.56
CA ASP A 735 17.76 -55.78 -1.49
C ASP A 735 18.63 -56.75 -0.69
N LEU A 736 19.95 -56.63 -0.82
CA LEU A 736 20.92 -57.38 -0.01
C LEU A 736 20.85 -56.99 1.45
N GLU A 737 20.81 -55.68 1.75
CA GLU A 737 20.69 -55.16 3.11
C GLU A 737 19.41 -55.66 3.78
N LYS A 738 18.27 -55.56 3.09
CA LYS A 738 16.97 -56.09 3.59
C LYS A 738 17.03 -57.59 3.84
N ALA A 739 17.62 -58.32 2.93
CA ALA A 739 17.75 -59.78 3.06
C ALA A 739 18.64 -60.17 4.24
N ALA A 740 19.75 -59.45 4.46
CA ALA A 740 20.68 -59.69 5.58
C ALA A 740 20.00 -59.40 6.93
N LEU A 741 19.37 -58.23 7.05
CA LEU A 741 18.63 -57.83 8.28
C LEU A 741 17.45 -58.77 8.58
N LYS A 742 16.81 -59.32 7.54
CA LYS A 742 15.76 -60.32 7.71
C LYS A 742 16.31 -61.70 8.12
N ALA A 743 17.50 -62.06 7.60
CA ALA A 743 18.15 -63.35 7.91
C ALA A 743 18.73 -63.35 9.33
N GLU A 744 19.27 -62.23 9.80
CA GLU A 744 19.85 -62.10 11.15
C GLU A 744 19.34 -60.83 11.86
N LYS A 745 18.23 -60.96 12.57
CA LYS A 745 17.54 -59.85 13.27
C LYS A 745 18.16 -59.50 14.63
N LYS A 746 18.88 -60.41 15.25
CA LYS A 746 19.30 -60.30 16.65
C LYS A 746 20.71 -59.69 16.78
N LEU A 747 21.65 -60.25 16.05
CA LEU A 747 23.05 -59.87 16.17
C LEU A 747 23.50 -58.83 15.16
N LEU A 748 22.94 -58.81 13.95
CA LEU A 748 23.31 -57.87 12.89
C LEU A 748 22.82 -56.45 13.22
N LYS A 749 23.76 -55.50 13.29
CA LYS A 749 23.50 -54.11 13.59
C LYS A 749 23.58 -53.20 12.36
N ALA A 750 24.50 -53.51 11.45
CA ALA A 750 24.67 -52.73 10.23
C ALA A 750 25.26 -53.59 9.10
N VAL A 751 24.89 -53.25 7.90
CA VAL A 751 25.53 -53.75 6.64
C VAL A 751 26.08 -52.53 5.95
N ASN A 752 27.27 -52.60 5.39
CA ASN A 752 27.84 -51.51 4.63
C ASN A 752 28.51 -52.06 3.35
N LEU A 753 28.28 -51.38 2.24
CA LEU A 753 28.93 -51.63 0.95
C LEU A 753 30.17 -50.71 0.88
N PHE A 754 31.37 -51.31 0.97
CA PHE A 754 32.60 -50.55 1.00
C PHE A 754 33.42 -50.62 -0.30
N ASP A 755 33.12 -51.58 -1.21
CA ASP A 755 33.72 -51.62 -2.53
C ASP A 755 32.75 -52.19 -3.58
N VAL A 756 32.82 -51.64 -4.79
CA VAL A 756 32.06 -52.06 -5.99
C VAL A 756 33.03 -52.23 -7.14
N TYR A 757 33.10 -53.41 -7.65
CA TYR A 757 33.95 -53.69 -8.82
C TYR A 757 33.13 -54.16 -10.00
N GLU A 758 33.25 -53.45 -11.12
CA GLU A 758 32.68 -53.78 -12.42
C GLU A 758 33.80 -53.69 -13.47
N GLY A 759 34.49 -54.75 -13.69
CA GLY A 759 35.68 -54.77 -14.57
C GLY A 759 35.85 -56.02 -15.42
N LYS A 760 36.84 -55.95 -16.28
CA LYS A 760 37.15 -57.04 -17.29
C LYS A 760 37.38 -58.43 -16.73
N ASN A 761 37.62 -58.57 -15.42
CA ASN A 761 37.89 -59.84 -14.78
C ASN A 761 36.63 -60.49 -14.17
N LEU A 762 35.44 -60.01 -14.50
CA LEU A 762 34.14 -60.57 -14.09
C LEU A 762 33.42 -61.15 -15.30
N PRO A 763 32.59 -62.19 -15.12
CA PRO A 763 31.66 -62.65 -16.16
C PRO A 763 30.75 -61.51 -16.66
N GLU A 764 30.39 -61.55 -17.94
CA GLU A 764 29.48 -60.55 -18.53
C GLU A 764 28.16 -60.54 -17.78
N GLY A 765 27.63 -59.32 -17.49
CA GLY A 765 26.41 -59.15 -16.73
C GLY A 765 26.57 -59.27 -15.20
N LYS A 766 27.73 -59.45 -14.67
CA LYS A 766 28.05 -59.62 -13.24
C LYS A 766 28.80 -58.40 -12.70
N LYS A 767 28.62 -58.14 -11.40
CA LYS A 767 29.36 -57.17 -10.58
C LYS A 767 29.79 -57.80 -9.28
N SER A 768 30.84 -57.27 -8.64
CA SER A 768 31.31 -57.72 -7.33
C SER A 768 30.99 -56.63 -6.29
N TYR A 769 30.32 -57.01 -5.21
CA TYR A 769 30.11 -56.18 -4.03
C TYR A 769 30.94 -56.71 -2.86
N ALA A 770 31.70 -55.81 -2.22
CA ALA A 770 32.33 -56.08 -0.95
C ALA A 770 31.52 -55.48 0.18
N LEU A 771 30.91 -56.33 0.98
CA LEU A 771 30.01 -55.97 2.06
C LEU A 771 30.68 -56.22 3.41
N SER A 772 30.54 -55.29 4.36
CA SER A 772 30.89 -55.47 5.76
C SER A 772 29.65 -55.58 6.62
N PHE A 773 29.68 -56.51 7.56
CA PHE A 773 28.59 -56.79 8.50
C PHE A 773 29.08 -56.51 9.92
N ILE A 774 28.36 -55.64 10.64
CA ILE A 774 28.64 -55.32 12.04
C ILE A 774 27.68 -56.13 12.92
N LEU A 775 28.26 -57.03 13.68
CA LEU A 775 27.54 -57.94 14.58
C LEU A 775 27.82 -57.55 16.03
N GLN A 776 26.78 -57.54 16.89
CA GLN A 776 26.91 -57.21 18.32
C GLN A 776 25.78 -57.83 19.13
N ASP A 777 26.12 -58.39 20.28
CA ASP A 777 25.16 -58.78 21.29
C ASP A 777 25.15 -57.75 22.43
N GLN A 778 23.98 -57.45 22.96
CA GLN A 778 23.82 -56.53 24.08
C GLN A 778 24.10 -57.18 25.42
N GLN A 779 24.06 -58.52 25.52
CA GLN A 779 24.11 -59.26 26.80
C GLN A 779 25.42 -60.02 27.03
N ALA A 780 26.19 -60.26 25.94
CA ALA A 780 27.41 -61.04 26.03
C ALA A 780 28.43 -60.73 24.92
N THR A 781 29.72 -61.04 25.17
CA THR A 781 30.74 -61.03 24.12
C THR A 781 30.45 -62.14 23.11
N LEU A 782 30.45 -61.80 21.82
CA LEU A 782 30.20 -62.73 20.74
C LEU A 782 31.34 -63.74 20.65
N LYS A 783 31.02 -65.05 20.58
CA LYS A 783 31.93 -66.12 20.29
C LYS A 783 31.97 -66.36 18.77
N ASP A 784 33.14 -66.80 18.25
CA ASP A 784 33.31 -67.03 16.79
C ASP A 784 32.27 -67.99 16.22
N ALA A 785 31.91 -69.05 16.89
CA ALA A 785 30.82 -69.93 16.46
C ALA A 785 29.46 -69.29 16.28
N ALA A 786 29.12 -68.26 17.08
CA ALA A 786 27.86 -67.54 16.92
C ALA A 786 27.92 -66.53 15.77
N VAL A 787 29.11 -65.94 15.54
CA VAL A 787 29.37 -65.04 14.42
C VAL A 787 29.31 -65.81 13.10
N ASP A 788 29.95 -66.90 13.03
CA ASP A 788 30.01 -67.75 11.83
C ASP A 788 28.63 -68.32 11.46
N ALA A 789 27.85 -68.73 12.46
CA ALA A 789 26.48 -69.22 12.23
C ALA A 789 25.57 -68.06 11.75
N ALA A 790 25.77 -66.79 12.20
CA ALA A 790 25.04 -65.65 11.70
C ALA A 790 25.42 -65.31 10.23
N MET A 791 26.70 -65.28 9.93
CA MET A 791 27.21 -65.09 8.58
C MET A 791 26.79 -66.22 7.59
N GLU A 792 26.70 -67.44 8.03
CA GLU A 792 26.21 -68.56 7.20
C GLU A 792 24.68 -68.35 6.86
N ARG A 793 23.86 -67.90 7.84
CA ARG A 793 22.47 -67.59 7.58
C ARG A 793 22.31 -66.46 6.56
N ILE A 794 23.11 -65.40 6.67
CA ILE A 794 23.12 -64.28 5.74
C ILE A 794 23.55 -64.77 4.34
N LEU A 795 24.65 -65.53 4.25
CA LEU A 795 25.15 -66.01 2.97
C LEU A 795 24.13 -66.95 2.29
N LYS A 796 23.48 -67.86 3.03
CA LYS A 796 22.44 -68.75 2.50
C LYS A 796 21.22 -67.93 1.99
N SER A 797 20.90 -66.86 2.65
CA SER A 797 19.84 -65.92 2.20
C SER A 797 20.23 -65.28 0.87
N PHE A 798 21.48 -64.85 0.70
CA PHE A 798 21.94 -64.20 -0.53
C PHE A 798 21.99 -65.20 -1.71
N GLN A 799 22.50 -66.43 -1.43
CA GLN A 799 22.50 -67.44 -2.44
C GLN A 799 21.11 -67.82 -2.91
N LYS A 800 20.17 -67.95 -1.98
CA LYS A 800 18.80 -68.34 -2.31
C LYS A 800 18.03 -67.24 -3.06
N ASN A 801 18.19 -66.00 -2.68
CA ASN A 801 17.35 -64.91 -3.21
C ASN A 801 17.97 -64.22 -4.43
N PHE A 802 19.31 -64.22 -4.55
CA PHE A 802 20.02 -63.41 -5.54
C PHE A 802 21.07 -64.24 -6.35
N SER A 803 21.12 -65.58 -6.14
CA SER A 803 22.13 -66.44 -6.74
C SER A 803 23.54 -65.91 -6.55
N ALA A 804 23.82 -65.34 -5.36
CA ALA A 804 25.07 -64.73 -5.01
C ALA A 804 26.16 -65.83 -4.84
N GLU A 805 27.34 -65.58 -5.39
CA GLU A 805 28.52 -66.44 -5.27
C GLU A 805 29.59 -65.74 -4.44
N LEU A 806 30.34 -66.51 -3.60
CA LEU A 806 31.48 -65.89 -2.90
C LEU A 806 32.62 -65.75 -3.89
N ARG A 807 33.29 -64.65 -3.88
CA ARG A 807 34.43 -64.30 -4.69
C ARG A 807 35.72 -64.55 -3.92
#